data_6ed211dd15176b69d955bb3611aca99b
#
_entry.id   6ed211dd15176b69d955bb3611aca99b
#
_cell.length_a   1.000
_cell.length_b   1.000
_cell.length_c   1.000
_cell.angle_alpha   90.00
_cell.angle_beta   90.00
_cell.angle_gamma   90.00
#
_symmetry.space_group_name_H-M   'P 1'
#
loop_
_entity.id
_entity.type
_entity.pdbx_description
1 polymer ?
#
loop_
_entity_poly.entity_id
_entity_poly.type
_entity_poly.pdbx_seq_one_letter_code
_entity_poly.pdbx_strand_id
1 'polypeptide(L)'
;MLSFLFKKEPQEKTQNRSVELTEILKKLKEIYRGCDISEGRKAYLRRIIEKYGYLPYPHIRALEELNAADTLFGLEVKWRLNNVFKNNAFCFSDDEISPVARAGINNSDWIKREQHNIKLINLAALGNGNYSPAPGNFVDWLKQLLILPSGNPEKSILATTIYLIPFHPRDFGCAYLPSSSGISNCVKDDYLTGKLNITAEKQVQLFITFAQLAGHPVIYDILPQTGRFSKEVLAKPEIARWVDVNQLISSIELEIDDIVKTYETKYDFDDVQIVRSVAKATLKSGSDDMGEHYKKIYNDLSEKLLPKRKQISEKMFLKNEQQKITDRVKQIVASVHCTTTDKINTEDDITKQGEVINKLIEEGLWSVPGGAWCSAGVPVFERMSESGDFPLFKHYDYKGNDVSRYANLDCQTPYFFVHLENGEFNRPVINYYVNKVKSLCKMYSFDGIRFDHIDHVVDEFSQKGDRPISYRIPKQVLAKCNSTLKQENKHFAIVAEYMLGGNNIKEYHREMHFDVLWGNDIISQYEKNPYEIIKNNQSLKQYNEALLTKGTVSVLKSYNNQDGEFRDINQYPGQLGEQGDLFKWFKMKFIPGGKKAQRPVMYVDGDESFTTVGTEECIGAEISLKRAKNYTFFEKFDAINRFALKNELTTEGEARIVTQNDNGFVCWTITQNQNNEILLIAANYFAPTEKVFDSENGTTECTIREGMTVFDSSIEVPKEYKIVSEYIYDYNEKEYTENEYKCSGNTLYFDRLEPSEFKFFKLVKQ
;
A
#
# COMPACT_ATOMS: atom_id res chain seq x y z
N MET A 1 27.92 13.57 -24.60
CA MET A 1 27.37 14.69 -23.84
C MET A 1 26.50 14.17 -22.66
N LEU A 2 27.03 13.20 -21.89
CA LEU A 2 26.38 12.55 -20.72
C LEU A 2 27.08 12.91 -19.40
N SER A 3 27.97 13.91 -19.43
CA SER A 3 28.77 14.30 -18.26
C SER A 3 28.12 15.39 -17.38
N PHE A 4 26.92 15.88 -17.71
CA PHE A 4 26.26 16.94 -16.97
C PHE A 4 25.29 16.42 -15.89
N LEU A 5 25.00 15.11 -15.83
CA LEU A 5 24.06 14.52 -14.86
C LEU A 5 24.75 13.99 -13.58
N PHE A 6 26.07 13.98 -13.57
CA PHE A 6 26.86 13.64 -12.39
C PHE A 6 27.98 14.66 -12.21
N LYS A 7 27.62 15.90 -11.87
CA LYS A 7 28.57 16.64 -11.05
C LYS A 7 28.77 15.75 -9.82
N LYS A 8 29.94 15.12 -9.70
CA LYS A 8 30.44 14.69 -8.42
C LYS A 8 30.31 15.93 -7.54
N GLU A 9 29.35 15.91 -6.62
CA GLU A 9 29.40 16.81 -5.48
C GLU A 9 30.82 16.67 -4.90
N PRO A 10 31.46 17.78 -4.56
CA PRO A 10 32.75 17.70 -3.90
C PRO A 10 32.59 16.69 -2.77
N GLN A 11 33.55 15.79 -2.61
CA GLN A 11 33.62 14.92 -1.43
C GLN A 11 33.67 15.84 -0.23
N GLU A 12 32.50 16.28 0.26
CA GLU A 12 32.37 16.81 1.60
C GLU A 12 32.92 15.72 2.52
N LYS A 13 33.84 16.13 3.36
CA LYS A 13 34.34 15.32 4.46
C LYS A 13 33.14 14.60 5.07
N THR A 14 33.11 13.28 5.00
CA THR A 14 32.06 12.43 5.56
C THR A 14 31.94 12.81 7.04
N GLN A 15 31.07 13.75 7.33
CA GLN A 15 30.70 14.10 8.69
C GLN A 15 30.00 12.87 9.21
N ASN A 16 30.49 12.31 10.30
CA ASN A 16 29.93 11.10 10.88
C ASN A 16 28.43 11.33 11.09
N ARG A 17 27.59 10.57 10.41
CA ARG A 17 26.11 10.74 10.38
C ARG A 17 25.50 10.74 11.79
N SER A 18 26.09 9.99 12.71
CA SER A 18 25.69 9.99 14.13
C SER A 18 25.94 11.33 14.81
N VAL A 19 27.01 12.05 14.46
CA VAL A 19 27.29 13.40 14.96
C VAL A 19 26.28 14.40 14.42
N GLU A 20 26.00 14.37 13.13
CA GLU A 20 24.97 15.22 12.50
C GLU A 20 23.62 15.04 13.18
N LEU A 21 23.17 13.79 13.36
CA LEU A 21 21.89 13.49 14.00
C LEU A 21 21.85 13.94 15.46
N THR A 22 22.98 13.84 16.18
CA THR A 22 23.07 14.34 17.56
C THR A 22 22.86 15.84 17.62
N GLU A 23 23.47 16.60 16.73
CA GLU A 23 23.29 18.05 16.65
C GLU A 23 21.86 18.43 16.25
N ILE A 24 21.25 17.70 15.30
CA ILE A 24 19.85 17.90 14.93
C ILE A 24 18.94 17.64 16.13
N LEU A 25 19.14 16.55 16.87
CA LEU A 25 18.35 16.23 18.06
C LEU A 25 18.46 17.32 19.13
N LYS A 26 19.65 17.87 19.36
CA LYS A 26 19.83 19.01 20.28
C LYS A 26 18.98 20.23 19.83
N LYS A 27 19.06 20.58 18.55
CA LYS A 27 18.27 21.68 17.98
C LYS A 27 16.78 21.44 18.09
N LEU A 28 16.29 20.19 17.82
CA LEU A 28 14.88 19.85 18.02
C LEU A 28 14.45 20.06 19.47
N LYS A 29 15.25 19.61 20.43
CA LYS A 29 14.98 19.85 21.87
C LYS A 29 14.97 21.33 22.22
N GLU A 30 15.82 22.13 21.61
CA GLU A 30 15.83 23.57 21.81
C GLU A 30 14.61 24.28 21.27
N ILE A 31 14.14 23.90 20.11
CA ILE A 31 12.92 24.45 19.49
C ILE A 31 11.68 24.15 20.33
N TYR A 32 11.57 22.92 20.81
CA TYR A 32 10.41 22.49 21.57
C TYR A 32 10.54 22.64 23.09
N ARG A 33 11.38 23.59 23.55
CA ARG A 33 11.67 23.88 24.97
C ARG A 33 10.46 24.25 25.82
N GLY A 34 9.35 24.67 25.22
CA GLY A 34 8.17 25.14 25.96
C GLY A 34 7.41 24.05 26.74
N CYS A 35 7.87 22.81 26.71
CA CYS A 35 7.23 21.65 27.33
C CYS A 35 8.26 20.85 28.12
N ASP A 36 8.65 21.35 29.29
CA ASP A 36 9.56 20.62 30.19
C ASP A 36 8.88 19.35 30.70
N ILE A 37 9.58 18.23 30.60
CA ILE A 37 9.15 16.96 31.13
C ILE A 37 9.62 16.78 32.57
N SER A 38 8.70 16.52 33.50
CA SER A 38 9.05 16.27 34.89
C SER A 38 9.86 14.98 35.09
N GLU A 39 10.65 14.88 36.12
CA GLU A 39 11.42 13.66 36.44
C GLU A 39 10.49 12.47 36.69
N GLY A 40 9.33 12.66 37.29
CA GLY A 40 8.32 11.62 37.47
C GLY A 40 7.79 11.10 36.15
N ARG A 41 7.54 11.97 35.18
CA ARG A 41 7.10 11.60 33.83
C ARG A 41 8.21 10.85 33.06
N LYS A 42 9.47 11.30 33.16
CA LYS A 42 10.60 10.59 32.59
C LYS A 42 10.74 9.17 33.16
N ALA A 43 10.65 9.04 34.46
CA ALA A 43 10.72 7.74 35.13
C ALA A 43 9.58 6.81 34.69
N TYR A 44 8.37 7.34 34.54
CA TYR A 44 7.22 6.60 34.05
C TYR A 44 7.42 6.13 32.62
N LEU A 45 7.73 7.02 31.68
CA LEU A 45 7.94 6.67 30.25
C LEU A 45 9.08 5.68 30.10
N ARG A 46 10.19 5.87 30.81
CA ARG A 46 11.32 4.94 30.79
C ARG A 46 10.88 3.55 31.23
N ARG A 47 10.26 3.41 32.39
CA ARG A 47 9.81 2.13 32.93
C ARG A 47 8.89 1.38 31.95
N ILE A 48 7.95 2.08 31.32
CA ILE A 48 6.99 1.44 30.40
C ILE A 48 7.68 1.00 29.10
N ILE A 49 8.47 1.90 28.49
CA ILE A 49 9.18 1.60 27.25
C ILE A 49 10.23 0.50 27.45
N GLU A 50 10.96 0.50 28.57
CA GLU A 50 11.90 -0.59 28.90
C GLU A 50 11.19 -1.92 29.11
N LYS A 51 10.00 -1.94 29.69
CA LYS A 51 9.18 -3.17 29.90
C LYS A 51 8.67 -3.74 28.57
N TYR A 52 8.15 -2.90 27.66
CA TYR A 52 7.43 -3.37 26.47
C TYR A 52 8.18 -3.17 25.15
N GLY A 53 9.23 -2.35 25.12
CA GLY A 53 9.93 -1.91 23.90
C GLY A 53 9.22 -0.75 23.17
N TYR A 54 8.03 -0.36 23.60
CA TYR A 54 7.21 0.72 23.06
C TYR A 54 6.27 1.24 24.15
N LEU A 55 5.46 2.22 23.81
CA LEU A 55 4.46 2.78 24.71
C LEU A 55 3.06 2.24 24.36
N PRO A 56 2.63 1.10 24.93
CA PRO A 56 1.35 0.50 24.58
C PRO A 56 0.18 1.31 25.15
N TYR A 57 -0.98 1.22 24.54
CA TYR A 57 -2.22 1.45 25.25
C TYR A 57 -2.28 0.37 26.34
N PRO A 58 -2.61 0.66 27.50
CA PRO A 58 -3.33 1.74 28.13
C PRO A 58 -2.46 2.84 28.77
N HIS A 59 -1.20 2.91 28.46
CA HIS A 59 -0.27 3.86 29.09
C HIS A 59 -0.34 5.27 28.51
N ILE A 60 -1.01 5.40 27.36
CA ILE A 60 -1.46 6.67 26.81
C ILE A 60 -2.93 6.54 26.42
N ARG A 61 -3.74 7.55 26.63
CA ARG A 61 -5.13 7.57 26.19
C ARG A 61 -5.25 8.06 24.75
N ALA A 62 -4.38 8.99 24.37
CA ALA A 62 -4.34 9.54 23.02
C ALA A 62 -2.92 10.02 22.69
N LEU A 63 -2.61 10.06 21.40
CA LEU A 63 -1.34 10.60 20.93
C LEU A 63 -1.17 12.07 21.29
N GLU A 64 -2.28 12.80 21.40
CA GLU A 64 -2.32 14.21 21.78
C GLU A 64 -1.83 14.46 23.22
N GLU A 65 -1.90 13.47 24.09
CA GLU A 65 -1.37 13.59 25.46
C GLU A 65 0.17 13.68 25.51
N LEU A 66 0.83 13.22 24.43
CA LEU A 66 2.28 13.32 24.32
C LEU A 66 2.69 14.68 23.79
N ASN A 67 3.37 15.45 24.58
CA ASN A 67 4.01 16.65 24.09
C ASN A 67 5.35 16.34 23.39
N ALA A 68 5.98 17.35 22.82
CA ALA A 68 7.25 17.18 22.11
C ALA A 68 8.38 16.64 23.02
N ALA A 69 8.44 17.07 24.26
CA ALA A 69 9.45 16.62 25.22
C ALA A 69 9.23 15.15 25.62
N ASP A 70 7.98 14.75 25.86
CA ASP A 70 7.61 13.34 26.09
C ASP A 70 8.03 12.47 24.91
N THR A 71 7.73 12.93 23.68
CA THR A 71 8.02 12.20 22.43
C THR A 71 9.52 12.01 22.24
N LEU A 72 10.29 13.07 22.29
CA LEU A 72 11.74 13.02 22.10
C LEU A 72 12.42 12.19 23.21
N PHE A 73 12.00 12.35 24.46
CA PHE A 73 12.52 11.53 25.56
C PHE A 73 12.19 10.05 25.40
N GLY A 74 10.96 9.73 25.05
CA GLY A 74 10.53 8.34 24.81
C GLY A 74 11.35 7.68 23.68
N LEU A 75 11.63 8.42 22.61
CA LEU A 75 12.49 7.94 21.51
C LEU A 75 13.94 7.73 21.98
N GLU A 76 14.50 8.59 22.83
CA GLU A 76 15.82 8.35 23.40
C GLU A 76 15.89 7.03 24.19
N VAL A 77 14.81 6.69 24.90
CA VAL A 77 14.73 5.38 25.60
C VAL A 77 14.74 4.25 24.56
N LYS A 78 13.94 4.33 23.50
CA LYS A 78 13.93 3.31 22.43
C LYS A 78 15.30 3.20 21.76
N TRP A 79 15.96 4.31 21.43
CA TRP A 79 17.29 4.28 20.81
C TRP A 79 18.36 3.68 21.74
N ARG A 80 18.22 3.88 23.06
CA ARG A 80 19.11 3.21 24.06
C ARG A 80 18.85 1.71 24.09
N LEU A 81 17.62 1.26 24.07
CA LEU A 81 17.26 -0.16 23.98
C LEU A 81 17.82 -0.82 22.70
N ASN A 82 17.90 -0.07 21.62
CA ASN A 82 18.52 -0.52 20.36
C ASN A 82 20.04 -0.32 20.30
N ASN A 83 20.69 0.08 21.40
CA ASN A 83 22.14 0.30 21.52
C ASN A 83 22.72 1.37 20.56
N VAL A 84 21.92 2.26 20.01
CA VAL A 84 22.36 3.31 19.07
C VAL A 84 22.44 4.72 19.69
N PHE A 85 22.12 4.85 20.98
CA PHE A 85 22.17 6.14 21.69
C PHE A 85 22.73 5.97 23.11
N LYS A 86 23.85 6.61 23.40
CA LYS A 86 24.54 6.56 24.70
C LYS A 86 25.09 7.93 25.05
N ASN A 87 25.12 8.27 26.33
CA ASN A 87 25.68 9.55 26.82
C ASN A 87 25.11 10.79 26.11
N ASN A 88 23.79 10.77 25.82
CA ASN A 88 23.05 11.82 25.11
C ASN A 88 23.52 12.08 23.66
N ALA A 89 24.15 11.10 23.03
CA ALA A 89 24.60 11.18 21.65
C ALA A 89 24.28 9.88 20.89
N PHE A 90 24.05 9.99 19.60
CA PHE A 90 24.00 8.83 18.72
C PHE A 90 25.39 8.20 18.56
N CYS A 91 25.43 6.88 18.55
CA CYS A 91 26.65 6.09 18.47
C CYS A 91 26.41 4.86 17.61
N PHE A 92 26.41 5.03 16.30
CA PHE A 92 26.24 3.98 15.31
C PHE A 92 27.10 4.26 14.08
N SER A 93 27.43 3.21 13.32
CA SER A 93 28.02 3.34 11.98
C SER A 93 26.89 3.40 10.94
N ASP A 94 27.19 3.89 9.73
CA ASP A 94 26.19 4.01 8.67
C ASP A 94 25.51 2.66 8.33
N ASP A 95 26.26 1.55 8.44
CA ASP A 95 25.73 0.20 8.22
C ASP A 95 24.77 -0.27 9.33
N GLU A 96 24.79 0.39 10.49
CA GLU A 96 23.92 0.08 11.63
C GLU A 96 22.63 0.91 11.67
N ILE A 97 22.37 1.74 10.67
CA ILE A 97 21.11 2.50 10.58
C ILE A 97 19.94 1.53 10.44
N SER A 98 20.04 0.58 9.52
CA SER A 98 19.02 -0.46 9.33
C SER A 98 18.91 -1.38 10.54
N PRO A 99 17.71 -1.56 11.13
CA PRO A 99 17.52 -2.52 12.21
C PRO A 99 17.73 -3.95 11.75
N VAL A 100 17.54 -4.25 10.48
CA VAL A 100 17.77 -5.55 9.88
C VAL A 100 19.26 -5.89 9.86
N ALA A 101 20.08 -4.92 9.43
CA ALA A 101 21.53 -5.04 9.43
C ALA A 101 22.08 -5.17 10.86
N ARG A 102 21.58 -4.35 11.81
CA ARG A 102 21.97 -4.46 13.25
C ARG A 102 21.65 -5.81 13.85
N ALA A 103 20.56 -6.45 13.41
CA ALA A 103 20.21 -7.81 13.83
C ALA A 103 21.07 -8.90 13.17
N GLY A 104 22.04 -8.54 12.31
CA GLY A 104 22.89 -9.49 11.59
C GLY A 104 22.16 -10.31 10.53
N ILE A 105 21.00 -9.86 10.05
CA ILE A 105 20.17 -10.56 9.08
C ILE A 105 20.70 -10.27 7.67
N ASN A 106 21.06 -11.31 6.93
CA ASN A 106 21.66 -11.22 5.60
C ASN A 106 20.75 -11.78 4.48
N ASN A 107 19.46 -11.83 4.72
CA ASN A 107 18.46 -12.26 3.75
C ASN A 107 17.15 -11.48 3.99
N SER A 108 16.20 -11.59 3.06
CA SER A 108 14.90 -10.94 3.14
C SER A 108 13.83 -11.73 3.90
N ASP A 109 14.18 -12.82 4.58
CA ASP A 109 13.20 -13.66 5.29
C ASP A 109 12.62 -12.98 6.54
N TRP A 110 13.23 -11.91 7.01
CA TRP A 110 12.75 -11.14 8.15
C TRP A 110 11.33 -10.59 7.97
N ILE A 111 10.98 -10.18 6.75
CA ILE A 111 9.64 -9.64 6.46
C ILE A 111 8.57 -10.73 6.37
N LYS A 112 8.96 -11.98 6.14
CA LYS A 112 8.04 -13.12 5.95
C LYS A 112 7.60 -13.75 7.27
N ARG A 113 8.18 -13.36 8.41
CA ARG A 113 7.97 -14.01 9.70
C ARG A 113 6.52 -13.92 10.15
N GLU A 114 6.01 -15.03 10.67
CA GLU A 114 4.72 -15.05 11.36
C GLU A 114 4.75 -14.02 12.51
N GLN A 115 3.66 -13.33 12.76
CA GLN A 115 3.53 -12.23 13.73
C GLN A 115 4.32 -10.95 13.40
N HIS A 116 5.11 -10.91 12.33
CA HIS A 116 5.73 -9.66 11.92
C HIS A 116 4.65 -8.67 11.46
N ASN A 117 4.64 -7.51 12.06
CA ASN A 117 3.67 -6.46 11.74
C ASN A 117 4.23 -5.50 10.69
N ILE A 118 3.37 -5.11 9.77
CA ILE A 118 3.62 -4.04 8.80
C ILE A 118 2.51 -3.00 8.98
N LYS A 119 2.85 -1.77 9.32
CA LYS A 119 1.88 -0.66 9.41
C LYS A 119 2.04 0.27 8.22
N LEU A 120 1.00 0.38 7.40
CA LEU A 120 0.93 1.35 6.33
C LEU A 120 0.68 2.74 6.90
N ILE A 121 1.50 3.70 6.51
CA ILE A 121 1.42 5.10 6.97
C ILE A 121 1.45 6.03 5.76
N ASN A 122 0.51 6.97 5.76
CA ASN A 122 0.54 8.15 4.91
C ASN A 122 1.10 9.33 5.72
N LEU A 123 2.30 9.80 5.40
CA LEU A 123 2.92 10.90 6.12
C LEU A 123 2.09 12.19 6.07
N ALA A 124 1.37 12.43 4.97
CA ALA A 124 0.50 13.59 4.85
C ALA A 124 -0.71 13.55 5.82
N ALA A 125 -1.10 12.37 6.28
CA ALA A 125 -2.21 12.18 7.21
C ALA A 125 -1.79 12.12 8.68
N LEU A 126 -0.50 12.19 8.99
CA LEU A 126 0.01 12.19 10.37
C LEU A 126 -0.12 13.56 11.06
N GLY A 127 -1.17 14.30 10.82
CA GLY A 127 -1.46 15.55 11.50
C GLY A 127 -1.95 15.38 12.93
N ASN A 128 -2.29 16.48 13.59
CA ASN A 128 -2.65 16.60 15.01
C ASN A 128 -3.92 15.87 15.47
N GLY A 129 -4.18 14.65 15.01
CA GLY A 129 -5.28 13.81 15.51
C GLY A 129 -6.70 14.27 15.16
N ASN A 130 -6.84 15.50 14.69
CA ASN A 130 -8.10 16.06 14.23
C ASN A 130 -7.94 16.37 12.76
N TYR A 131 -8.45 15.59 11.86
CA TYR A 131 -8.67 15.99 10.51
C TYR A 131 -7.82 17.17 10.11
N SER A 132 -6.73 16.97 9.55
CA SER A 132 -6.13 18.10 8.94
C SER A 132 -5.53 17.70 7.62
N PRO A 133 -5.94 18.34 6.54
CA PRO A 133 -5.08 18.48 5.38
C PRO A 133 -3.85 19.31 5.73
N ALA A 134 -3.80 19.93 6.92
CA ALA A 134 -2.60 20.60 7.37
C ALA A 134 -1.53 19.57 7.73
N PRO A 135 -0.30 19.76 7.23
CA PRO A 135 0.82 18.91 7.59
C PRO A 135 0.99 18.89 9.10
N GLY A 136 1.05 17.72 9.69
CA GLY A 136 1.42 17.56 11.09
C GLY A 136 2.80 18.13 11.32
N ASN A 137 3.07 18.57 12.54
CA ASN A 137 4.43 18.95 12.85
C ASN A 137 5.31 17.69 12.88
N PHE A 138 6.59 17.85 12.63
CA PHE A 138 7.54 16.73 12.53
C PHE A 138 7.55 15.84 13.80
N VAL A 139 7.34 16.42 14.98
CA VAL A 139 7.26 15.65 16.23
C VAL A 139 6.00 14.79 16.28
N ASP A 140 4.90 15.19 15.66
CA ASP A 140 3.68 14.39 15.57
C ASP A 140 3.91 13.13 14.73
N TRP A 141 4.73 13.20 13.69
CA TRP A 141 5.15 11.99 12.97
C TRP A 141 5.94 11.05 13.89
N LEU A 142 6.83 11.62 14.70
CA LEU A 142 7.66 10.84 15.61
C LEU A 142 6.85 10.15 16.72
N LYS A 143 5.68 10.67 17.10
CA LYS A 143 4.79 10.02 18.08
C LYS A 143 4.39 8.59 17.66
N GLN A 144 4.20 8.36 16.36
CA GLN A 144 3.90 7.03 15.85
C GLN A 144 4.97 6.01 16.24
N LEU A 145 6.24 6.41 16.24
CA LEU A 145 7.35 5.52 16.58
C LEU A 145 7.32 5.05 18.04
N LEU A 146 6.65 5.78 18.92
CA LEU A 146 6.52 5.38 20.33
C LEU A 146 5.49 4.28 20.55
N ILE A 147 4.39 4.32 19.80
CA ILE A 147 3.24 3.42 19.99
C ILE A 147 3.30 2.16 19.14
N LEU A 148 4.22 2.08 18.18
CA LEU A 148 4.38 0.90 17.33
C LEU A 148 4.92 -0.28 18.13
N PRO A 149 4.25 -1.44 18.07
CA PRO A 149 4.67 -2.64 18.78
C PRO A 149 6.12 -3.02 18.48
N SER A 150 6.84 -3.42 19.53
CA SER A 150 8.15 -4.02 19.41
C SER A 150 8.05 -5.41 18.78
N GLY A 151 9.14 -5.84 18.11
CA GLY A 151 9.26 -7.20 17.64
C GLY A 151 9.59 -8.20 18.75
N ASN A 152 9.91 -9.41 18.35
CA ASN A 152 10.48 -10.44 19.20
C ASN A 152 11.89 -10.78 18.70
N PRO A 153 12.95 -10.17 19.26
CA PRO A 153 14.34 -10.39 18.80
C PRO A 153 14.79 -11.85 18.90
N GLU A 154 14.32 -12.59 19.91
CA GLU A 154 14.66 -14.00 20.08
C GLU A 154 14.19 -14.88 18.92
N LYS A 155 13.11 -14.45 18.28
CA LYS A 155 12.49 -15.13 17.12
C LYS A 155 12.78 -14.44 15.80
N SER A 156 13.71 -13.50 15.77
CA SER A 156 14.03 -12.68 14.59
C SER A 156 12.82 -11.92 14.02
N ILE A 157 11.87 -11.56 14.88
CA ILE A 157 10.75 -10.67 14.55
C ILE A 157 11.16 -9.27 14.97
N LEU A 158 11.39 -8.42 13.99
CA LEU A 158 11.74 -7.02 14.21
C LEU A 158 10.52 -6.23 14.73
N ALA A 159 10.76 -5.04 15.26
CA ALA A 159 9.68 -4.12 15.55
C ALA A 159 8.88 -3.85 14.27
N THR A 160 7.62 -3.44 14.44
CA THR A 160 6.69 -3.19 13.32
C THR A 160 7.37 -2.46 12.18
N THR A 161 7.32 -3.04 10.99
CA THR A 161 7.78 -2.37 9.77
C THR A 161 6.85 -1.23 9.42
N ILE A 162 7.41 -0.08 9.11
CA ILE A 162 6.68 1.06 8.58
C ILE A 162 6.64 0.93 7.06
N TYR A 163 5.44 0.89 6.51
CA TYR A 163 5.22 0.93 5.08
C TYR A 163 4.71 2.34 4.71
N LEU A 164 5.55 3.11 4.00
CA LEU A 164 5.21 4.45 3.57
C LEU A 164 4.62 4.41 2.17
N ILE A 165 3.42 4.95 2.01
CA ILE A 165 2.87 5.24 0.68
C ILE A 165 3.59 6.44 0.06
N PRO A 166 3.45 6.68 -1.27
CA PRO A 166 4.16 7.77 -1.93
C PRO A 166 3.91 9.13 -1.27
N PHE A 167 4.98 9.83 -0.96
CA PHE A 167 4.97 11.14 -0.30
C PHE A 167 5.34 12.29 -1.25
N HIS A 168 5.24 12.03 -2.55
CA HIS A 168 5.47 13.04 -3.59
C HIS A 168 4.25 13.95 -3.75
N PRO A 169 4.40 15.11 -4.40
CA PRO A 169 3.27 15.92 -4.83
C PRO A 169 2.30 15.10 -5.68
N ARG A 170 1.03 15.32 -5.54
CA ARG A 170 -0.04 14.43 -6.02
C ARG A 170 -0.95 15.17 -6.97
N ASP A 171 -1.29 14.52 -8.07
CA ASP A 171 -2.42 14.95 -8.86
C ASP A 171 -3.71 14.52 -8.14
N PHE A 172 -4.64 15.43 -7.96
CA PHE A 172 -5.95 15.18 -7.35
C PHE A 172 -5.94 14.60 -5.93
N GLY A 173 -4.86 14.80 -5.19
CA GLY A 173 -4.73 14.28 -3.83
C GLY A 173 -4.44 12.78 -3.73
N CYS A 174 -4.43 12.04 -4.82
CA CYS A 174 -4.12 10.62 -4.82
C CYS A 174 -2.62 10.38 -4.75
N ALA A 175 -2.16 9.63 -3.73
CA ALA A 175 -0.75 9.30 -3.54
C ALA A 175 -0.13 8.55 -4.72
N TYR A 176 -0.93 7.82 -5.46
CA TYR A 176 -0.53 7.00 -6.61
C TYR A 176 -0.49 7.76 -7.94
N LEU A 177 -0.74 9.07 -7.90
CA LEU A 177 -0.64 9.97 -9.04
C LEU A 177 0.42 11.05 -8.79
N PRO A 178 1.71 10.71 -8.74
CA PRO A 178 2.75 11.70 -8.47
C PRO A 178 2.85 12.72 -9.62
N SER A 179 2.77 14.00 -9.28
CA SER A 179 2.96 15.11 -10.22
C SER A 179 4.43 15.51 -10.38
N SER A 180 5.26 15.14 -9.42
CA SER A 180 6.72 15.32 -9.47
C SER A 180 7.41 14.32 -8.54
N SER A 181 8.73 14.23 -8.61
CA SER A 181 9.55 13.43 -7.68
C SER A 181 10.03 14.22 -6.45
N GLY A 182 9.57 15.45 -6.26
CA GLY A 182 9.82 16.24 -5.07
C GLY A 182 9.08 15.69 -3.84
N ILE A 183 9.09 16.45 -2.75
CA ILE A 183 8.30 16.15 -1.55
C ILE A 183 7.04 17.00 -1.58
N SER A 184 5.89 16.39 -1.32
CA SER A 184 4.62 17.07 -1.19
C SER A 184 4.65 18.14 -0.09
N ASN A 185 4.04 19.29 -0.34
CA ASN A 185 3.89 20.33 0.68
C ASN A 185 3.06 19.85 1.89
N CYS A 186 2.19 18.85 1.70
CA CYS A 186 1.46 18.21 2.79
C CYS A 186 2.36 17.36 3.70
N VAL A 187 3.62 17.13 3.33
CA VAL A 187 4.61 16.35 4.09
C VAL A 187 5.77 17.25 4.51
N LYS A 188 5.45 18.43 5.06
CA LYS A 188 6.46 19.41 5.41
C LYS A 188 6.09 20.13 6.71
N ASP A 189 7.04 20.22 7.62
CA ASP A 189 6.96 21.12 8.76
C ASP A 189 7.66 22.44 8.41
N ASP A 190 6.88 23.48 8.16
CA ASP A 190 7.38 24.80 7.81
C ASP A 190 8.19 25.45 8.95
N TYR A 191 7.88 25.09 10.19
CA TYR A 191 8.64 25.59 11.34
C TYR A 191 10.08 25.08 11.33
N LEU A 192 10.29 23.79 11.03
CA LEU A 192 11.64 23.23 10.86
C LEU A 192 12.37 23.81 9.66
N THR A 193 11.66 24.02 8.56
CA THR A 193 12.24 24.65 7.37
C THR A 193 12.70 26.09 7.70
N GLY A 194 11.84 26.87 8.34
CA GLY A 194 12.13 28.29 8.66
C GLY A 194 13.14 28.49 9.79
N LYS A 195 13.14 27.64 10.82
CA LYS A 195 13.99 27.80 12.02
C LYS A 195 15.32 27.04 11.93
N LEU A 196 15.34 25.89 11.30
CA LEU A 196 16.54 25.05 11.25
C LEU A 196 17.12 24.90 9.85
N ASN A 197 16.48 25.46 8.84
CA ASN A 197 16.84 25.28 7.43
C ASN A 197 16.89 23.78 7.04
N ILE A 198 15.96 22.97 7.61
CA ILE A 198 15.82 21.55 7.29
C ILE A 198 14.76 21.44 6.20
N THR A 199 15.19 21.06 4.99
CA THR A 199 14.28 20.90 3.84
C THR A 199 13.27 19.77 4.07
N ALA A 200 12.14 19.79 3.36
CA ALA A 200 11.13 18.74 3.43
C ALA A 200 11.73 17.34 3.15
N GLU A 201 12.62 17.24 2.17
CA GLU A 201 13.34 15.99 1.87
C GLU A 201 14.16 15.50 3.06
N LYS A 202 14.87 16.41 3.73
CA LYS A 202 15.66 16.07 4.93
C LYS A 202 14.78 15.69 6.10
N GLN A 203 13.58 16.29 6.24
CA GLN A 203 12.61 15.90 7.27
C GLN A 203 12.13 14.46 7.08
N VAL A 204 11.80 14.05 5.84
CA VAL A 204 11.43 12.67 5.54
C VAL A 204 12.61 11.72 5.80
N GLN A 205 13.82 12.07 5.38
CA GLN A 205 15.03 11.28 5.69
C GLN A 205 15.25 11.11 7.19
N LEU A 206 15.05 12.18 7.96
CA LEU A 206 15.17 12.14 9.43
C LEU A 206 14.12 11.24 10.06
N PHE A 207 12.86 11.32 9.62
CA PHE A 207 11.81 10.43 10.10
C PHE A 207 12.17 8.96 9.86
N ILE A 208 12.57 8.61 8.64
CA ILE A 208 12.97 7.24 8.29
C ILE A 208 14.17 6.77 9.13
N THR A 209 15.19 7.62 9.25
CA THR A 209 16.38 7.28 10.04
C THR A 209 16.04 7.09 11.53
N PHE A 210 15.23 7.98 12.11
CA PHE A 210 14.81 7.85 13.51
C PHE A 210 13.95 6.61 13.74
N ALA A 211 13.10 6.26 12.77
CA ALA A 211 12.34 5.02 12.80
C ALA A 211 13.25 3.78 12.80
N GLN A 212 14.21 3.73 11.88
CA GLN A 212 15.17 2.63 11.79
C GLN A 212 16.03 2.50 13.05
N LEU A 213 16.51 3.61 13.61
CA LEU A 213 17.24 3.63 14.86
C LEU A 213 16.38 3.19 16.06
N ALA A 214 15.06 3.44 16.01
CA ALA A 214 14.10 2.94 16.99
C ALA A 214 13.73 1.46 16.80
N GLY A 215 14.30 0.78 15.80
CA GLY A 215 14.12 -0.65 15.56
C GLY A 215 13.09 -1.00 14.49
N HIS A 216 12.51 -0.01 13.82
CA HIS A 216 11.48 -0.19 12.79
C HIS A 216 12.10 -0.25 11.39
N PRO A 217 12.06 -1.38 10.68
CA PRO A 217 12.36 -1.38 9.25
C PRO A 217 11.40 -0.45 8.50
N VAL A 218 11.86 0.14 7.40
CA VAL A 218 11.02 1.01 6.57
C VAL A 218 11.01 0.50 5.14
N ILE A 219 9.81 0.27 4.60
CA ILE A 219 9.58 -0.03 3.19
C ILE A 219 8.78 1.09 2.53
N TYR A 220 8.92 1.22 1.23
CA TYR A 220 8.33 2.30 0.47
C TYR A 220 7.60 1.80 -0.78
N ASP A 221 6.52 2.47 -1.15
CA ASP A 221 5.73 2.12 -2.32
C ASP A 221 6.36 2.65 -3.61
N ILE A 222 6.60 1.75 -4.56
CA ILE A 222 7.18 2.06 -5.85
C ILE A 222 6.14 1.86 -6.95
N LEU A 223 5.90 2.93 -7.68
CA LEU A 223 4.99 2.92 -8.81
C LEU A 223 5.72 2.52 -10.10
N PRO A 224 5.17 1.58 -10.87
CA PRO A 224 5.69 1.25 -12.21
C PRO A 224 5.24 2.24 -13.29
N GLN A 225 4.64 3.30 -12.88
CA GLN A 225 3.99 4.35 -13.68
C GLN A 225 4.11 5.70 -12.97
N THR A 226 3.72 6.78 -13.61
CA THR A 226 3.73 8.14 -13.05
C THR A 226 2.48 8.91 -13.48
N GLY A 227 2.23 10.08 -12.92
CA GLY A 227 1.14 10.95 -13.37
C GLY A 227 1.30 11.31 -14.85
N ARG A 228 0.19 11.38 -15.59
CA ARG A 228 0.18 11.55 -17.06
C ARG A 228 0.99 12.72 -17.57
N PHE A 229 0.92 13.82 -16.84
CA PHE A 229 1.64 15.05 -17.18
C PHE A 229 2.54 15.47 -16.02
N SER A 230 3.08 14.50 -15.30
CA SER A 230 4.01 14.77 -14.22
C SER A 230 5.22 15.56 -14.73
N LYS A 231 5.85 16.33 -13.85
CA LYS A 231 7.09 17.04 -14.20
C LYS A 231 8.18 16.09 -14.72
N GLU A 232 8.20 14.85 -14.26
CA GLU A 232 9.10 13.82 -14.76
C GLU A 232 8.87 13.54 -16.25
N VAL A 233 7.60 13.37 -16.64
CA VAL A 233 7.21 13.13 -18.05
C VAL A 233 7.48 14.37 -18.90
N LEU A 234 7.21 15.56 -18.39
CA LEU A 234 7.47 16.81 -19.11
C LEU A 234 8.97 17.10 -19.24
N ALA A 235 9.77 16.78 -18.23
CA ALA A 235 11.23 16.92 -18.28
C ALA A 235 11.90 15.90 -19.22
N LYS A 236 11.28 14.72 -19.36
CA LYS A 236 11.78 13.61 -20.21
C LYS A 236 10.62 12.97 -20.97
N PRO A 237 10.06 13.63 -21.98
CA PRO A 237 8.90 13.12 -22.69
C PRO A 237 9.08 11.72 -23.30
N GLU A 238 10.32 11.31 -23.57
CA GLU A 238 10.66 9.98 -24.10
C GLU A 238 10.42 8.81 -23.14
N ILE A 239 10.17 9.07 -21.86
CA ILE A 239 9.86 8.00 -20.91
C ILE A 239 8.41 7.55 -20.97
N ALA A 240 7.53 8.34 -21.59
CA ALA A 240 6.13 8.03 -21.80
C ALA A 240 5.82 7.85 -23.28
N ARG A 241 4.66 7.25 -23.59
CA ARG A 241 4.11 7.24 -24.93
C ARG A 241 3.18 8.42 -25.12
N TRP A 242 3.16 8.94 -26.34
CA TRP A 242 2.35 10.09 -26.72
C TRP A 242 1.43 9.78 -27.88
N VAL A 243 0.30 10.45 -27.94
CA VAL A 243 -0.69 10.35 -29.00
C VAL A 243 -0.96 11.75 -29.55
N ASP A 244 -0.96 11.89 -30.88
CA ASP A 244 -1.55 13.03 -31.56
C ASP A 244 -3.03 12.72 -31.80
N VAL A 245 -3.88 13.26 -30.93
CA VAL A 245 -5.33 13.00 -30.93
C VAL A 245 -5.98 13.56 -32.19
N ASN A 246 -5.47 14.66 -32.75
CA ASN A 246 -6.00 15.24 -33.99
C ASN A 246 -5.79 14.26 -35.16
N GLN A 247 -4.59 13.71 -35.28
CA GLN A 247 -4.29 12.72 -36.30
C GLN A 247 -5.08 11.43 -36.08
N LEU A 248 -5.23 11.00 -34.82
CA LEU A 248 -6.02 9.81 -34.47
C LEU A 248 -7.48 9.97 -34.88
N ILE A 249 -8.13 11.09 -34.51
CA ILE A 249 -9.54 11.37 -34.83
C ILE A 249 -9.73 11.40 -36.35
N SER A 250 -8.89 12.13 -37.07
CA SER A 250 -8.98 12.21 -38.54
C SER A 250 -8.84 10.84 -39.19
N SER A 251 -7.92 10.02 -38.73
CA SER A 251 -7.71 8.66 -39.25
C SER A 251 -8.93 7.75 -38.95
N ILE A 252 -9.52 7.89 -37.76
CA ILE A 252 -10.71 7.15 -37.37
C ILE A 252 -11.92 7.55 -38.21
N GLU A 253 -12.11 8.84 -38.49
CA GLU A 253 -13.23 9.34 -39.28
C GLU A 253 -13.18 8.85 -40.72
N LEU A 254 -11.99 8.80 -41.34
CA LEU A 254 -11.82 8.22 -42.66
C LEU A 254 -12.22 6.74 -42.71
N GLU A 255 -11.80 5.94 -41.74
CA GLU A 255 -12.17 4.53 -41.65
C GLU A 255 -13.69 4.32 -41.40
N ILE A 256 -14.33 5.22 -40.61
CA ILE A 256 -15.78 5.19 -40.40
C ILE A 256 -16.50 5.39 -41.70
N ASP A 257 -16.12 6.40 -42.51
CA ASP A 257 -16.77 6.69 -43.78
C ASP A 257 -16.68 5.52 -44.75
N ASP A 258 -15.55 4.83 -44.81
CA ASP A 258 -15.41 3.66 -45.66
C ASP A 258 -16.29 2.46 -45.21
N ILE A 259 -16.40 2.28 -43.89
CA ILE A 259 -17.23 1.22 -43.32
C ILE A 259 -18.73 1.53 -43.52
N VAL A 260 -19.17 2.77 -43.26
CA VAL A 260 -20.56 3.19 -43.45
C VAL A 260 -20.98 2.99 -44.87
N LYS A 261 -20.17 3.35 -45.88
CA LYS A 261 -20.47 3.09 -47.29
C LYS A 261 -20.78 1.60 -47.57
N THR A 262 -20.07 0.70 -46.87
CA THR A 262 -20.30 -0.75 -47.00
C THR A 262 -21.68 -1.18 -46.44
N TYR A 263 -22.22 -0.43 -45.47
CA TYR A 263 -23.49 -0.73 -44.82
C TYR A 263 -24.69 0.04 -45.42
N GLU A 264 -24.48 1.07 -46.25
CA GLU A 264 -25.54 1.89 -46.86
C GLU A 264 -26.58 1.05 -47.65
N THR A 265 -26.11 -0.06 -48.22
CA THR A 265 -26.96 -1.01 -48.96
C THR A 265 -27.66 -2.03 -48.08
N LYS A 266 -27.28 -2.14 -46.81
CA LYS A 266 -27.77 -3.17 -45.88
C LYS A 266 -28.82 -2.63 -44.90
N TYR A 267 -28.79 -1.36 -44.59
CA TYR A 267 -29.67 -0.69 -43.62
C TYR A 267 -30.43 0.47 -44.29
N ASP A 268 -31.58 0.81 -43.75
CA ASP A 268 -32.28 2.03 -44.16
C ASP A 268 -31.56 3.29 -43.63
N PHE A 269 -32.10 4.49 -43.97
CA PHE A 269 -31.43 5.75 -43.64
C PHE A 269 -31.22 5.97 -42.13
N ASP A 270 -32.23 5.59 -41.32
CA ASP A 270 -32.11 5.76 -39.86
C ASP A 270 -31.06 4.81 -39.26
N ASP A 271 -31.01 3.57 -39.74
CA ASP A 271 -30.03 2.59 -39.36
C ASP A 271 -28.60 3.01 -39.73
N VAL A 272 -28.41 3.69 -40.86
CA VAL A 272 -27.09 4.22 -41.28
C VAL A 272 -26.56 5.25 -40.29
N GLN A 273 -27.41 6.13 -39.73
CA GLN A 273 -26.98 7.07 -38.68
C GLN A 273 -26.58 6.34 -37.39
N ILE A 274 -27.35 5.34 -37.04
CA ILE A 274 -27.01 4.46 -35.89
C ILE A 274 -25.68 3.77 -36.15
N VAL A 275 -25.46 3.16 -37.32
CA VAL A 275 -24.20 2.51 -37.70
C VAL A 275 -23.01 3.49 -37.57
N ARG A 276 -23.17 4.72 -38.05
CA ARG A 276 -22.14 5.78 -37.93
C ARG A 276 -21.83 6.11 -36.46
N SER A 277 -22.85 6.23 -35.62
CA SER A 277 -22.70 6.53 -34.21
C SER A 277 -22.01 5.39 -33.47
N VAL A 278 -22.41 4.15 -33.72
CA VAL A 278 -21.81 2.94 -33.15
C VAL A 278 -20.36 2.78 -33.63
N ALA A 279 -20.11 2.99 -34.92
CA ALA A 279 -18.78 2.95 -35.49
C ALA A 279 -17.83 3.97 -34.83
N LYS A 280 -18.29 5.22 -34.67
CA LYS A 280 -17.52 6.27 -33.97
C LYS A 280 -17.18 5.87 -32.56
N ALA A 281 -18.15 5.36 -31.79
CA ALA A 281 -17.94 4.92 -30.42
C ALA A 281 -16.97 3.74 -30.35
N THR A 282 -17.12 2.74 -31.21
CA THR A 282 -16.25 1.55 -31.25
C THR A 282 -14.80 1.91 -31.60
N LEU A 283 -14.60 2.76 -32.59
CA LEU A 283 -13.24 3.19 -32.99
C LEU A 283 -12.57 4.10 -31.95
N LYS A 284 -13.32 4.94 -31.28
CA LYS A 284 -12.78 5.88 -30.28
C LYS A 284 -12.50 5.24 -28.92
N SER A 285 -13.45 4.53 -28.39
CA SER A 285 -13.41 4.07 -27.00
C SER A 285 -13.33 2.55 -26.81
N GLY A 286 -13.81 1.77 -27.78
CA GLY A 286 -13.98 0.33 -27.59
C GLY A 286 -14.94 -0.02 -26.46
N SER A 287 -15.93 0.88 -26.15
CA SER A 287 -16.74 0.73 -24.96
C SER A 287 -17.82 -0.31 -25.13
N ASP A 288 -17.98 -1.11 -24.08
CA ASP A 288 -19.05 -2.09 -23.92
C ASP A 288 -20.38 -1.46 -23.50
N ASP A 289 -20.43 -0.14 -23.35
CA ASP A 289 -21.51 0.61 -22.69
C ASP A 289 -22.60 1.09 -23.66
N MET A 290 -22.90 0.24 -24.63
CA MET A 290 -24.00 0.49 -25.54
C MET A 290 -25.23 -0.29 -25.11
N GLY A 291 -26.34 0.40 -24.92
CA GLY A 291 -27.62 -0.21 -24.59
C GLY A 291 -27.98 -1.37 -25.55
N GLU A 292 -28.79 -2.30 -25.10
CA GLU A 292 -29.15 -3.52 -25.86
C GLU A 292 -29.66 -3.28 -27.29
N HIS A 293 -30.24 -2.08 -27.54
CA HIS A 293 -30.71 -1.68 -28.84
C HIS A 293 -29.63 -1.64 -29.92
N TYR A 294 -28.41 -1.29 -29.54
CA TYR A 294 -27.28 -1.19 -30.49
C TYR A 294 -26.39 -2.43 -30.49
N LYS A 295 -26.64 -3.37 -29.62
CA LYS A 295 -25.76 -4.54 -29.41
C LYS A 295 -25.60 -5.40 -30.66
N LYS A 296 -26.64 -5.52 -31.46
CA LYS A 296 -26.58 -6.25 -32.73
C LYS A 296 -25.70 -5.55 -33.75
N ILE A 297 -25.89 -4.24 -33.89
CA ILE A 297 -25.06 -3.42 -34.82
C ILE A 297 -23.62 -3.38 -34.32
N TYR A 298 -23.43 -3.24 -33.01
CA TYR A 298 -22.12 -3.27 -32.39
C TYR A 298 -21.36 -4.59 -32.67
N ASN A 299 -22.03 -5.71 -32.52
CA ASN A 299 -21.41 -7.02 -32.78
C ASN A 299 -21.03 -7.17 -34.26
N ASP A 300 -21.88 -6.77 -35.18
CA ASP A 300 -21.59 -6.79 -36.62
C ASP A 300 -20.42 -5.88 -37.01
N LEU A 301 -20.25 -4.74 -36.31
CA LEU A 301 -19.21 -3.77 -36.57
C LEU A 301 -17.92 -4.05 -35.84
N SER A 302 -17.98 -4.64 -34.64
CA SER A 302 -16.80 -4.84 -33.77
C SER A 302 -15.73 -5.71 -34.46
N GLU A 303 -16.13 -6.75 -35.16
CA GLU A 303 -15.19 -7.61 -35.91
C GLU A 303 -14.40 -6.86 -36.98
N LYS A 304 -14.97 -5.79 -37.56
CA LYS A 304 -14.34 -4.99 -38.61
C LYS A 304 -13.62 -3.78 -38.06
N LEU A 305 -14.21 -3.12 -37.06
CA LEU A 305 -13.70 -1.85 -36.52
C LEU A 305 -12.56 -2.04 -35.55
N LEU A 306 -12.58 -3.06 -34.70
CA LEU A 306 -11.54 -3.28 -33.71
C LEU A 306 -10.16 -3.54 -34.33
N PRO A 307 -10.03 -4.38 -35.39
CA PRO A 307 -8.75 -4.54 -36.08
C PRO A 307 -8.24 -3.25 -36.71
N LYS A 308 -9.15 -2.44 -37.27
CA LYS A 308 -8.80 -1.15 -37.87
C LYS A 308 -8.32 -0.15 -36.84
N ARG A 309 -9.06 -0.01 -35.75
CA ARG A 309 -8.64 0.80 -34.60
C ARG A 309 -7.25 0.41 -34.10
N LYS A 310 -7.02 -0.90 -33.98
CA LYS A 310 -5.71 -1.42 -33.59
C LYS A 310 -4.61 -0.98 -34.55
N GLN A 311 -4.81 -1.14 -35.85
CA GLN A 311 -3.83 -0.72 -36.85
C GLN A 311 -3.55 0.79 -36.82
N ILE A 312 -4.59 1.62 -36.61
CA ILE A 312 -4.44 3.06 -36.52
C ILE A 312 -3.62 3.44 -35.28
N SER A 313 -3.96 2.84 -34.14
CA SER A 313 -3.23 3.07 -32.90
C SER A 313 -1.78 2.60 -32.98
N GLU A 314 -1.55 1.43 -33.58
CA GLU A 314 -0.21 0.87 -33.75
C GLU A 314 0.70 1.77 -34.58
N LYS A 315 0.19 2.38 -35.65
CA LYS A 315 0.97 3.33 -36.47
C LYS A 315 1.48 4.52 -35.66
N MET A 316 0.69 5.02 -34.70
CA MET A 316 1.10 6.13 -33.84
C MET A 316 2.20 5.76 -32.86
N PHE A 317 2.28 4.49 -32.50
CA PHE A 317 3.28 3.99 -31.55
C PHE A 317 4.58 3.52 -32.24
N LEU A 318 4.70 3.68 -33.56
CA LEU A 318 5.95 3.41 -34.26
C LEU A 318 7.05 4.36 -33.75
N LYS A 319 8.27 3.85 -33.66
CA LYS A 319 9.41 4.56 -33.08
C LYS A 319 9.63 5.97 -33.71
N ASN A 320 9.50 6.07 -35.01
CA ASN A 320 9.70 7.33 -35.73
C ASN A 320 8.57 8.34 -35.43
N GLU A 321 7.32 7.87 -35.28
CA GLU A 321 6.19 8.74 -34.94
C GLU A 321 6.29 9.20 -33.49
N GLN A 322 6.61 8.30 -32.58
CA GLN A 322 6.85 8.66 -31.18
C GLN A 322 7.98 9.68 -31.04
N GLN A 323 9.04 9.58 -31.83
CA GLN A 323 10.13 10.56 -31.83
C GLN A 323 9.63 11.93 -32.25
N LYS A 324 8.85 12.02 -33.35
CA LYS A 324 8.29 13.29 -33.83
C LYS A 324 7.38 13.95 -32.81
N ILE A 325 6.47 13.15 -32.20
CA ILE A 325 5.55 13.66 -31.20
C ILE A 325 6.33 14.13 -29.97
N THR A 326 7.28 13.34 -29.49
CA THR A 326 8.14 13.67 -28.36
C THR A 326 8.93 14.97 -28.58
N ASP A 327 9.44 15.19 -29.79
CA ASP A 327 10.17 16.42 -30.12
C ASP A 327 9.25 17.65 -30.14
N ARG A 328 7.98 17.52 -30.58
CA ARG A 328 6.96 18.57 -30.45
C ARG A 328 6.66 18.88 -28.98
N VAL A 329 6.48 17.84 -28.15
CA VAL A 329 6.27 18.02 -26.70
C VAL A 329 7.41 18.79 -26.07
N LYS A 330 8.68 18.42 -26.38
CA LYS A 330 9.86 19.14 -25.89
C LYS A 330 9.87 20.62 -26.30
N GLN A 331 9.46 20.94 -27.53
CA GLN A 331 9.36 22.32 -28.00
C GLN A 331 8.31 23.11 -27.23
N ILE A 332 7.16 22.50 -26.93
CA ILE A 332 6.11 23.14 -26.14
C ILE A 332 6.58 23.39 -24.71
N VAL A 333 7.16 22.40 -24.05
CA VAL A 333 7.71 22.55 -22.70
C VAL A 333 8.74 23.69 -22.66
N ALA A 334 9.65 23.75 -23.62
CA ALA A 334 10.64 24.81 -23.71
C ALA A 334 10.01 26.20 -23.95
N SER A 335 8.89 26.29 -24.68
CA SER A 335 8.22 27.55 -25.00
C SER A 335 7.59 28.25 -23.79
N VAL A 336 7.26 27.49 -22.74
CA VAL A 336 6.68 28.02 -21.50
C VAL A 336 7.74 28.32 -20.44
N HIS A 337 9.00 28.04 -20.74
CA HIS A 337 10.07 28.15 -19.75
C HIS A 337 9.80 27.35 -18.46
N CYS A 338 9.10 26.23 -18.59
CA CYS A 338 8.86 25.31 -17.50
C CYS A 338 10.19 24.71 -17.03
N THR A 339 10.38 24.61 -15.73
CA THR A 339 11.57 23.95 -15.21
C THR A 339 11.59 22.49 -15.65
N THR A 340 12.73 22.04 -16.17
CA THR A 340 12.94 20.64 -16.59
C THR A 340 13.38 19.74 -15.44
N THR A 341 13.50 20.28 -14.22
CA THR A 341 13.81 19.46 -13.05
C THR A 341 12.52 18.90 -12.46
N ASP A 342 12.44 17.62 -12.36
CA ASP A 342 11.31 16.90 -11.81
C ASP A 342 11.20 17.00 -10.27
N LYS A 343 12.16 17.67 -9.62
CA LYS A 343 12.24 17.76 -8.16
C LYS A 343 11.69 19.07 -7.58
N ILE A 344 11.64 20.13 -8.38
CA ILE A 344 11.21 21.44 -7.91
C ILE A 344 9.67 21.48 -7.88
N ASN A 345 9.12 21.90 -6.75
CA ASN A 345 7.67 21.94 -6.53
C ASN A 345 7.31 23.29 -5.87
N THR A 346 7.62 24.39 -6.55
CA THR A 346 7.16 25.74 -6.17
C THR A 346 5.80 26.00 -6.80
N GLU A 347 5.03 26.95 -6.26
CA GLU A 347 3.77 27.40 -6.84
C GLU A 347 3.94 27.86 -8.30
N ASP A 348 5.00 28.60 -8.60
CA ASP A 348 5.34 29.04 -9.97
C ASP A 348 5.62 27.83 -10.89
N ASP A 349 6.34 26.83 -10.42
CA ASP A 349 6.60 25.61 -11.19
C ASP A 349 5.33 24.85 -11.53
N ILE A 350 4.40 24.75 -10.59
CA ILE A 350 3.13 24.03 -10.77
C ILE A 350 2.22 24.81 -11.71
N THR A 351 2.18 26.13 -11.60
CA THR A 351 1.44 27.00 -12.53
C THR A 351 1.97 26.84 -13.95
N LYS A 352 3.28 26.87 -14.13
CA LYS A 352 3.93 26.63 -15.44
C LYS A 352 3.68 25.23 -15.98
N GLN A 353 3.65 24.22 -15.11
CA GLN A 353 3.24 22.87 -15.49
C GLN A 353 1.84 22.86 -16.05
N GLY A 354 0.88 23.53 -15.39
CA GLY A 354 -0.49 23.69 -15.88
C GLY A 354 -0.57 24.40 -17.24
N GLU A 355 0.23 25.45 -17.45
CA GLU A 355 0.32 26.13 -18.74
C GLU A 355 0.85 25.21 -19.86
N VAL A 356 1.88 24.41 -19.58
CA VAL A 356 2.39 23.41 -20.53
C VAL A 356 1.31 22.38 -20.86
N ILE A 357 0.59 21.86 -19.86
CA ILE A 357 -0.48 20.90 -20.06
C ILE A 357 -1.56 21.48 -20.98
N ASN A 358 -2.01 22.70 -20.71
CA ASN A 358 -3.01 23.37 -21.56
C ASN A 358 -2.54 23.51 -23.02
N LYS A 359 -1.29 23.91 -23.24
CA LYS A 359 -0.73 24.00 -24.61
C LYS A 359 -0.62 22.64 -25.30
N LEU A 360 -0.20 21.61 -24.59
CA LEU A 360 -0.17 20.25 -25.14
C LEU A 360 -1.55 19.78 -25.56
N ILE A 361 -2.57 20.08 -24.76
CA ILE A 361 -3.97 19.76 -25.04
C ILE A 361 -4.45 20.51 -26.26
N GLU A 362 -4.19 21.82 -26.37
CA GLU A 362 -4.53 22.64 -27.52
C GLU A 362 -3.94 22.10 -28.81
N GLU A 363 -2.70 21.61 -28.77
CA GLU A 363 -2.01 20.96 -29.88
C GLU A 363 -2.46 19.51 -30.14
N GLY A 364 -3.30 18.95 -29.28
CA GLY A 364 -3.77 17.56 -29.36
C GLY A 364 -2.73 16.51 -28.96
N LEU A 365 -1.74 16.88 -28.16
CA LEU A 365 -0.67 15.99 -27.73
C LEU A 365 -0.93 15.46 -26.33
N TRP A 366 -1.22 14.17 -26.21
CA TRP A 366 -1.58 13.53 -24.96
C TRP A 366 -0.61 12.40 -24.61
N SER A 367 -0.20 12.31 -23.36
CA SER A 367 0.43 11.10 -22.88
C SER A 367 -0.59 9.96 -22.80
N VAL A 368 -0.15 8.76 -23.12
CA VAL A 368 -1.03 7.59 -23.12
C VAL A 368 -1.38 7.22 -21.69
N PRO A 369 -2.67 7.10 -21.35
CA PRO A 369 -3.09 6.69 -20.02
C PRO A 369 -2.72 5.24 -19.72
N GLY A 370 -2.44 4.95 -18.46
CA GLY A 370 -2.27 3.59 -17.94
C GLY A 370 -3.59 2.85 -17.76
N GLY A 371 -3.52 1.59 -17.33
CA GLY A 371 -4.57 0.60 -17.45
C GLY A 371 -5.80 0.66 -16.61
N ALA A 372 -5.77 0.11 -15.42
CA ALA A 372 -6.98 -0.40 -14.77
C ALA A 372 -7.98 0.68 -14.32
N TRP A 373 -7.51 1.88 -14.04
CA TRP A 373 -8.31 2.99 -13.50
C TRP A 373 -8.52 4.13 -14.48
N CYS A 374 -8.03 3.97 -15.70
CA CYS A 374 -7.95 5.06 -16.65
C CYS A 374 -9.03 4.98 -17.72
N SER A 375 -10.02 5.76 -17.59
CA SER A 375 -10.70 6.28 -18.75
C SER A 375 -9.81 7.35 -19.40
N ALA A 376 -9.59 7.23 -20.69
CA ALA A 376 -8.74 8.13 -21.46
C ALA A 376 -9.33 9.55 -21.49
N GLY A 377 -8.91 10.43 -20.59
CA GLY A 377 -9.40 11.80 -20.62
C GLY A 377 -8.27 12.81 -20.69
N VAL A 378 -8.64 14.06 -20.95
CA VAL A 378 -7.73 15.19 -21.02
C VAL A 378 -8.05 16.16 -19.92
N PRO A 379 -7.22 16.25 -18.88
CA PRO A 379 -7.40 17.26 -17.89
C PRO A 379 -7.08 18.66 -18.46
N VAL A 380 -7.87 19.66 -18.10
CA VAL A 380 -7.54 21.08 -18.30
C VAL A 380 -7.22 21.67 -16.94
N PHE A 381 -6.03 22.19 -16.79
CA PHE A 381 -5.63 22.89 -15.56
C PHE A 381 -6.57 24.06 -15.28
N GLU A 382 -7.10 24.13 -14.10
CA GLU A 382 -7.98 25.20 -13.65
C GLU A 382 -7.29 26.10 -12.62
N ARG A 383 -6.79 25.53 -11.54
CA ARG A 383 -6.11 26.25 -10.46
C ARG A 383 -5.27 25.31 -9.63
N MET A 384 -4.51 25.87 -8.72
CA MET A 384 -3.85 25.08 -7.67
C MET A 384 -4.83 24.70 -6.56
N SER A 385 -4.56 23.59 -5.88
CA SER A 385 -5.22 23.24 -4.62
C SER A 385 -4.99 24.32 -3.56
N GLU A 386 -5.83 24.34 -2.54
CA GLU A 386 -5.68 25.29 -1.43
C GLU A 386 -4.37 25.09 -0.66
N SER A 387 -3.87 23.86 -0.60
CA SER A 387 -2.55 23.53 -0.04
C SER A 387 -1.38 24.01 -0.92
N GLY A 388 -1.63 24.38 -2.18
CA GLY A 388 -0.58 24.71 -3.15
C GLY A 388 0.29 23.51 -3.57
N ASP A 389 -0.17 22.27 -3.31
CA ASP A 389 0.63 21.06 -3.47
C ASP A 389 0.44 20.39 -4.81
N PHE A 390 -0.75 20.51 -5.40
CA PHE A 390 -1.10 19.82 -6.64
C PHE A 390 -2.06 20.65 -7.52
N PRO A 391 -2.01 20.43 -8.85
CA PRO A 391 -2.90 21.08 -9.78
C PRO A 391 -4.31 20.49 -9.73
N LEU A 392 -5.33 21.33 -9.80
CA LEU A 392 -6.72 20.96 -10.03
C LEU A 392 -7.08 21.12 -11.50
N PHE A 393 -7.79 20.15 -12.03
CA PHE A 393 -8.20 20.11 -13.42
C PHE A 393 -9.72 20.02 -13.51
N LYS A 394 -10.28 20.48 -14.64
CA LYS A 394 -11.69 20.34 -14.97
C LYS A 394 -11.91 19.46 -16.17
N HIS A 395 -13.13 19.02 -16.36
CA HIS A 395 -13.58 18.34 -17.56
C HIS A 395 -13.43 19.23 -18.79
N TYR A 396 -13.16 18.61 -19.93
CA TYR A 396 -12.82 19.31 -21.16
C TYR A 396 -13.55 18.70 -22.37
N ASP A 397 -14.16 19.58 -23.15
CA ASP A 397 -14.74 19.25 -24.46
C ASP A 397 -13.74 19.61 -25.56
N TYR A 398 -13.12 18.59 -26.15
CA TYR A 398 -12.09 18.78 -27.15
C TYR A 398 -12.67 18.76 -28.56
N LYS A 399 -12.66 19.92 -29.24
CA LYS A 399 -13.13 20.07 -30.63
C LYS A 399 -14.52 19.48 -30.89
N GLY A 400 -15.47 19.75 -30.01
CA GLY A 400 -16.84 19.24 -30.10
C GLY A 400 -17.01 17.76 -29.74
N ASN A 401 -15.97 17.08 -29.28
CA ASN A 401 -16.08 15.75 -28.71
C ASN A 401 -16.10 15.87 -27.20
N ASP A 402 -17.16 15.40 -26.57
CA ASP A 402 -17.22 15.28 -25.13
C ASP A 402 -16.21 14.24 -24.66
N VAL A 403 -15.12 14.71 -24.09
CA VAL A 403 -14.08 13.88 -23.47
C VAL A 403 -14.19 13.87 -21.97
N SER A 404 -15.23 14.49 -21.40
CA SER A 404 -15.40 14.62 -19.95
C SER A 404 -15.43 13.29 -19.25
N ARG A 405 -16.12 12.29 -19.80
CA ARG A 405 -16.10 10.90 -19.28
C ARG A 405 -14.73 10.23 -19.33
N TYR A 406 -13.82 10.78 -20.13
CA TYR A 406 -12.45 10.34 -20.26
C TYR A 406 -11.46 11.24 -19.53
N ALA A 407 -11.92 12.36 -19.02
CA ALA A 407 -11.15 13.25 -18.18
C ALA A 407 -11.10 12.74 -16.74
N ASN A 408 -11.16 11.44 -16.58
CA ASN A 408 -10.98 10.86 -15.28
C ASN A 408 -9.56 11.15 -14.82
N LEU A 409 -9.52 11.71 -13.67
CA LEU A 409 -8.39 12.38 -13.09
C LEU A 409 -7.33 11.38 -12.61
N ASP A 410 -7.73 10.12 -12.50
CA ASP A 410 -6.89 9.00 -12.03
C ASP A 410 -5.96 8.44 -13.12
N CYS A 411 -5.57 9.27 -14.09
CA CYS A 411 -4.78 8.77 -15.20
C CYS A 411 -3.29 8.76 -14.91
N GLN A 412 -2.78 7.57 -14.69
CA GLN A 412 -1.35 7.28 -14.70
C GLN A 412 -0.87 7.05 -16.14
N THR A 413 0.40 7.31 -16.40
CA THR A 413 1.06 6.91 -17.63
C THR A 413 2.16 5.90 -17.33
N PRO A 414 2.16 4.73 -17.99
CA PRO A 414 3.21 3.74 -17.80
C PRO A 414 4.49 4.20 -18.51
N TYR A 415 5.61 3.77 -17.99
CA TYR A 415 6.90 3.99 -18.67
C TYR A 415 6.96 3.23 -20.00
N PHE A 416 7.56 3.85 -20.99
CA PHE A 416 7.69 3.31 -22.34
C PHE A 416 8.78 2.21 -22.40
N PHE A 417 8.54 1.06 -21.79
CA PHE A 417 9.53 -0.01 -21.68
C PHE A 417 9.78 -0.79 -22.96
N VAL A 418 8.83 -0.78 -23.90
CA VAL A 418 8.88 -1.66 -25.08
C VAL A 418 8.42 -0.95 -26.35
N HIS A 419 9.16 -1.12 -27.44
CA HIS A 419 8.76 -0.66 -28.76
C HIS A 419 7.75 -1.64 -29.38
N LEU A 420 6.62 -1.13 -29.89
CA LEU A 420 5.55 -1.96 -30.41
C LEU A 420 5.85 -2.64 -31.75
N GLU A 421 6.71 -2.03 -32.56
CA GLU A 421 7.03 -2.49 -33.92
C GLU A 421 7.58 -3.92 -33.96
N ASN A 422 8.40 -4.24 -32.98
CA ASN A 422 9.20 -5.47 -32.98
C ASN A 422 9.29 -6.12 -31.58
N GLY A 423 8.60 -5.58 -30.56
CA GLY A 423 8.71 -6.05 -29.21
C GLY A 423 10.07 -5.78 -28.54
N GLU A 424 10.91 -4.94 -29.14
CA GLU A 424 12.22 -4.63 -28.62
C GLU A 424 12.14 -3.76 -27.36
N PHE A 425 12.95 -4.10 -26.37
CA PHE A 425 13.01 -3.34 -25.12
C PHE A 425 13.62 -1.96 -25.32
N ASN A 426 12.94 -0.94 -24.82
CA ASN A 426 13.44 0.42 -24.73
C ASN A 426 14.46 0.54 -23.58
N ARG A 427 15.68 0.07 -23.83
CA ARG A 427 16.75 -0.01 -22.81
C ARG A 427 17.05 1.31 -22.11
N PRO A 428 17.04 2.47 -22.77
CA PRO A 428 17.21 3.75 -22.11
C PRO A 428 16.17 4.00 -21.02
N VAL A 429 14.89 3.75 -21.29
CA VAL A 429 13.80 3.93 -20.33
C VAL A 429 13.86 2.90 -19.20
N ILE A 430 14.17 1.65 -19.50
CA ILE A 430 14.39 0.61 -18.48
C ILE A 430 15.53 1.01 -17.53
N ASN A 431 16.66 1.45 -18.08
CA ASN A 431 17.79 1.88 -17.27
C ASN A 431 17.46 3.13 -16.44
N TYR A 432 16.71 4.07 -17.02
CA TYR A 432 16.22 5.24 -16.30
C TYR A 432 15.37 4.83 -15.09
N TYR A 433 14.37 3.98 -15.31
CA TYR A 433 13.48 3.50 -14.25
C TYR A 433 14.23 2.75 -13.12
N VAL A 434 15.07 1.78 -13.50
CA VAL A 434 15.87 1.02 -12.53
C VAL A 434 16.78 1.94 -11.72
N ASN A 435 17.43 2.90 -12.36
CA ASN A 435 18.30 3.86 -11.68
C ASN A 435 17.50 4.82 -10.80
N LYS A 436 16.30 5.23 -11.20
CA LYS A 436 15.40 6.04 -10.39
C LYS A 436 15.05 5.31 -9.10
N VAL A 437 14.54 4.07 -9.19
CA VAL A 437 14.19 3.26 -8.03
C VAL A 437 15.39 3.05 -7.11
N LYS A 438 16.54 2.69 -7.68
CA LYS A 438 17.79 2.50 -6.94
C LYS A 438 18.23 3.77 -6.20
N SER A 439 18.19 4.91 -6.89
CA SER A 439 18.57 6.20 -6.30
C SER A 439 17.65 6.60 -5.16
N LEU A 440 16.35 6.37 -5.31
CA LEU A 440 15.35 6.60 -4.26
C LEU A 440 15.63 5.73 -3.04
N CYS A 441 15.83 4.43 -3.24
CA CYS A 441 16.15 3.49 -2.16
C CYS A 441 17.44 3.87 -1.43
N LYS A 442 18.45 4.33 -2.16
CA LYS A 442 19.71 4.79 -1.57
C LYS A 442 19.55 6.09 -0.79
N MET A 443 18.80 7.06 -1.34
CA MET A 443 18.58 8.38 -0.75
C MET A 443 17.93 8.27 0.62
N TYR A 444 16.93 7.42 0.75
CA TYR A 444 16.17 7.23 1.99
C TYR A 444 16.63 6.03 2.83
N SER A 445 17.55 5.22 2.33
CA SER A 445 18.07 4.02 3.00
C SER A 445 16.96 3.03 3.40
N PHE A 446 15.98 2.81 2.52
CA PHE A 446 14.89 1.86 2.78
C PHE A 446 15.41 0.43 3.01
N ASP A 447 14.72 -0.32 3.87
CA ASP A 447 14.96 -1.75 4.11
C ASP A 447 14.24 -2.64 3.09
N GLY A 448 13.35 -2.07 2.31
CA GLY A 448 12.59 -2.74 1.27
C GLY A 448 11.66 -1.82 0.50
N ILE A 449 10.95 -2.40 -0.45
CA ILE A 449 9.94 -1.71 -1.28
C ILE A 449 8.72 -2.60 -1.48
N ARG A 450 7.60 -1.98 -1.84
CA ARG A 450 6.43 -2.63 -2.41
C ARG A 450 6.23 -2.08 -3.81
N PHE A 451 5.99 -2.95 -4.76
CA PHE A 451 5.58 -2.55 -6.10
C PHE A 451 4.07 -2.51 -6.20
N ASP A 452 3.58 -1.37 -6.65
CA ASP A 452 2.19 -1.13 -6.97
C ASP A 452 1.82 -1.73 -8.33
N HIS A 453 0.61 -2.25 -8.45
CA HIS A 453 -0.02 -2.67 -9.71
C HIS A 453 0.83 -3.53 -10.64
N ILE A 454 1.42 -4.62 -10.14
CA ILE A 454 2.22 -5.53 -10.97
C ILE A 454 1.43 -6.66 -11.63
N ASP A 455 0.15 -6.74 -11.41
CA ASP A 455 -0.76 -7.72 -11.99
C ASP A 455 -0.92 -7.59 -13.52
N HIS A 456 -0.39 -6.52 -14.09
CA HIS A 456 -0.25 -6.33 -15.53
C HIS A 456 1.15 -6.71 -16.08
N VAL A 457 1.87 -7.56 -15.38
CA VAL A 457 3.14 -8.09 -15.84
C VAL A 457 2.97 -8.98 -17.06
N VAL A 458 3.85 -8.83 -18.05
CA VAL A 458 3.86 -9.67 -19.26
C VAL A 458 5.18 -10.38 -19.43
N ASP A 459 5.11 -11.65 -19.79
CA ASP A 459 6.25 -12.48 -20.14
C ASP A 459 6.76 -12.19 -21.54
N GLU A 460 5.84 -12.23 -22.46
CA GLU A 460 6.07 -11.97 -23.86
C GLU A 460 5.25 -10.78 -24.29
N PHE A 461 5.81 -10.01 -25.19
CA PHE A 461 5.13 -8.91 -25.81
C PHE A 461 4.08 -9.41 -26.79
N SER A 462 3.08 -10.13 -26.29
CA SER A 462 1.99 -10.64 -27.08
C SER A 462 0.80 -9.69 -27.03
N GLN A 463 0.30 -9.34 -28.21
CA GLN A 463 -0.90 -8.53 -28.36
C GLN A 463 -2.16 -9.34 -28.09
N LYS A 464 -2.31 -9.95 -26.93
CA LYS A 464 -3.57 -10.61 -26.55
C LYS A 464 -4.52 -9.60 -25.94
N GLY A 465 -5.55 -9.24 -26.69
CA GLY A 465 -6.65 -8.38 -26.28
C GLY A 465 -6.56 -6.92 -26.80
N ASP A 466 -7.66 -6.22 -26.70
CA ASP A 466 -7.83 -4.83 -27.21
C ASP A 466 -7.17 -3.75 -26.38
N ARG A 467 -6.55 -4.12 -25.28
CA ARG A 467 -5.86 -3.17 -24.40
C ARG A 467 -4.48 -2.87 -24.94
N PRO A 468 -4.12 -1.57 -25.08
CA PRO A 468 -2.80 -1.20 -25.50
C PRO A 468 -1.74 -1.82 -24.58
N ILE A 469 -0.67 -2.32 -25.16
CA ILE A 469 0.48 -2.91 -24.50
C ILE A 469 1.17 -1.95 -23.52
N SER A 470 0.82 -0.67 -23.63
CA SER A 470 1.30 0.42 -22.76
C SER A 470 1.09 0.19 -21.27
N TYR A 471 0.17 -0.67 -20.87
CA TYR A 471 -0.17 -0.93 -19.47
C TYR A 471 0.71 -1.95 -18.78
N ARG A 472 1.55 -2.65 -19.51
CA ARG A 472 2.13 -3.86 -19.00
C ARG A 472 3.60 -3.65 -18.69
N ILE A 473 4.00 -4.07 -17.52
CA ILE A 473 5.40 -4.05 -17.12
C ILE A 473 6.02 -5.35 -17.55
N PRO A 474 7.06 -5.31 -18.39
CA PRO A 474 7.78 -6.53 -18.73
C PRO A 474 8.40 -7.15 -17.48
N LYS A 475 8.19 -8.43 -17.30
CA LYS A 475 8.78 -9.24 -16.23
C LYS A 475 10.27 -9.02 -16.08
N GLN A 476 10.98 -8.90 -17.20
CA GLN A 476 12.42 -8.66 -17.22
C GLN A 476 12.83 -7.31 -16.60
N VAL A 477 11.95 -6.30 -16.64
CA VAL A 477 12.19 -5.00 -15.99
C VAL A 477 12.15 -5.16 -14.48
N LEU A 478 11.11 -5.84 -13.96
CA LEU A 478 10.99 -6.13 -12.53
C LEU A 478 12.11 -7.03 -12.03
N ALA A 479 12.42 -8.11 -12.76
CA ALA A 479 13.52 -9.00 -12.44
C ALA A 479 14.87 -8.27 -12.37
N LYS A 480 15.15 -7.39 -13.34
CA LYS A 480 16.35 -6.57 -13.34
C LYS A 480 16.39 -5.58 -12.17
N CYS A 481 15.28 -4.91 -11.90
CA CYS A 481 15.18 -3.96 -10.79
C CYS A 481 15.45 -4.67 -9.46
N ASN A 482 14.71 -5.73 -9.19
CA ASN A 482 14.77 -6.46 -7.94
C ASN A 482 16.12 -7.13 -7.71
N SER A 483 16.69 -7.76 -8.74
CA SER A 483 18.04 -8.35 -8.64
C SER A 483 19.11 -7.29 -8.37
N THR A 484 19.00 -6.10 -8.96
CA THR A 484 19.94 -5.00 -8.70
C THR A 484 19.88 -4.56 -7.24
N LEU A 485 18.68 -4.36 -6.69
CA LEU A 485 18.49 -3.96 -5.29
C LEU A 485 19.02 -5.02 -4.32
N LYS A 486 18.70 -6.30 -4.55
CA LYS A 486 19.16 -7.42 -3.70
C LYS A 486 20.67 -7.69 -3.83
N GLN A 487 21.30 -7.35 -4.94
CA GLN A 487 22.76 -7.42 -5.06
C GLN A 487 23.47 -6.36 -4.22
N GLU A 488 22.90 -5.17 -4.13
CA GLU A 488 23.45 -4.08 -3.31
C GLU A 488 23.21 -4.30 -1.82
N ASN A 489 22.03 -4.86 -1.50
CA ASN A 489 21.64 -5.13 -0.12
C ASN A 489 20.93 -6.48 -0.01
N LYS A 490 21.60 -7.48 0.56
CA LYS A 490 21.08 -8.85 0.66
C LYS A 490 19.83 -8.99 1.52
N HIS A 491 19.62 -8.11 2.48
CA HIS A 491 18.43 -8.13 3.34
C HIS A 491 17.25 -7.33 2.77
N PHE A 492 17.43 -6.71 1.61
CA PHE A 492 16.40 -5.87 0.99
C PHE A 492 15.13 -6.68 0.68
N ALA A 493 14.02 -6.28 1.27
CA ALA A 493 12.74 -6.96 1.11
C ALA A 493 11.92 -6.36 -0.03
N ILE A 494 11.23 -7.22 -0.79
CA ILE A 494 10.41 -6.80 -1.92
C ILE A 494 9.03 -7.42 -1.81
N VAL A 495 8.02 -6.56 -1.67
CA VAL A 495 6.61 -6.91 -1.64
C VAL A 495 6.01 -6.62 -3.02
N ALA A 496 5.15 -7.48 -3.50
CA ALA A 496 4.44 -7.29 -4.75
C ALA A 496 2.94 -7.18 -4.52
N GLU A 497 2.32 -6.14 -5.02
CA GLU A 497 0.88 -6.15 -5.17
C GLU A 497 0.51 -7.10 -6.29
N TYR A 498 -0.36 -8.07 -5.96
CA TYR A 498 -0.75 -9.12 -6.86
C TYR A 498 -2.25 -9.35 -6.77
N MET A 499 -2.99 -8.87 -7.76
CA MET A 499 -4.45 -8.86 -7.77
C MET A 499 -5.06 -10.07 -8.48
N LEU A 500 -4.28 -10.75 -9.31
CA LEU A 500 -4.74 -11.88 -10.13
C LEU A 500 -4.43 -13.22 -9.48
N GLY A 501 -5.39 -14.16 -9.54
CA GLY A 501 -5.34 -15.46 -8.86
C GLY A 501 -4.14 -16.37 -9.18
N GLY A 502 -3.80 -17.12 -8.25
CA GLY A 502 -2.98 -18.24 -7.83
C GLY A 502 -1.95 -18.92 -8.73
N ASN A 503 -2.00 -18.90 -10.04
CA ASN A 503 -1.19 -19.82 -10.86
C ASN A 503 0.24 -19.33 -11.16
N ASN A 504 0.54 -18.06 -10.95
CA ASN A 504 1.82 -17.46 -11.33
C ASN A 504 2.77 -17.17 -10.15
N ILE A 505 2.45 -17.65 -8.96
CA ILE A 505 3.27 -17.46 -7.74
C ILE A 505 4.73 -17.88 -7.96
N LYS A 506 4.96 -18.97 -8.72
CA LYS A 506 6.32 -19.48 -9.03
C LYS A 506 7.16 -18.45 -9.76
N GLU A 507 6.57 -17.83 -10.73
CA GLU A 507 7.20 -16.84 -11.58
C GLU A 507 7.55 -15.58 -10.80
N TYR A 508 6.62 -15.07 -10.01
CA TYR A 508 6.85 -13.90 -9.17
C TYR A 508 7.99 -14.10 -8.18
N HIS A 509 8.03 -15.25 -7.53
CA HIS A 509 9.09 -15.56 -6.59
C HIS A 509 10.43 -15.87 -7.26
N ARG A 510 10.44 -16.79 -8.25
CA ARG A 510 11.70 -17.31 -8.85
C ARG A 510 12.33 -16.36 -9.84
N GLU A 511 11.52 -15.74 -10.68
CA GLU A 511 12.00 -14.98 -11.82
C GLU A 511 12.04 -13.50 -11.52
N MET A 512 11.09 -12.98 -10.75
CA MET A 512 11.02 -11.57 -10.39
C MET A 512 11.54 -11.25 -8.98
N HIS A 513 11.92 -12.25 -8.19
CA HIS A 513 12.55 -12.11 -6.87
C HIS A 513 11.70 -11.40 -5.81
N PHE A 514 10.38 -11.55 -5.85
CA PHE A 514 9.51 -11.08 -4.79
C PHE A 514 9.57 -11.98 -3.56
N ASP A 515 9.48 -11.37 -2.38
CA ASP A 515 9.51 -12.05 -1.09
C ASP A 515 8.11 -12.27 -0.52
N VAL A 516 7.24 -11.29 -0.66
CA VAL A 516 5.88 -11.28 -0.14
C VAL A 516 4.93 -10.85 -1.24
N LEU A 517 3.85 -11.60 -1.40
CA LEU A 517 2.76 -11.28 -2.32
C LEU A 517 1.56 -10.76 -1.52
N TRP A 518 0.88 -9.79 -2.06
CA TRP A 518 -0.29 -9.18 -1.48
C TRP A 518 -1.32 -8.83 -2.55
N GLY A 519 -2.59 -9.16 -2.33
CA GLY A 519 -3.65 -8.89 -3.30
C GLY A 519 -5.06 -9.17 -2.78
N ASN A 520 -6.05 -8.75 -3.55
CA ASN A 520 -7.46 -8.78 -3.15
C ASN A 520 -7.98 -10.18 -2.82
N ASP A 521 -7.59 -11.21 -3.55
CA ASP A 521 -7.99 -12.59 -3.27
C ASP A 521 -7.57 -13.08 -1.88
N ILE A 522 -6.60 -12.38 -1.28
CA ILE A 522 -5.99 -12.73 -0.01
C ILE A 522 -6.60 -11.90 1.12
N ILE A 523 -6.99 -10.66 0.87
CA ILE A 523 -7.65 -9.78 1.82
C ILE A 523 -8.97 -10.37 2.28
N SER A 524 -9.78 -10.85 1.35
CA SER A 524 -11.09 -11.44 1.63
C SER A 524 -11.03 -12.74 2.45
N GLN A 525 -9.88 -13.39 2.58
CA GLN A 525 -9.77 -14.67 3.29
C GLN A 525 -9.98 -14.56 4.79
N TYR A 526 -9.60 -13.43 5.40
CA TYR A 526 -9.75 -13.25 6.85
C TYR A 526 -11.14 -12.77 7.26
N GLU A 527 -11.97 -12.44 6.32
CA GLU A 527 -13.41 -12.27 6.50
C GLU A 527 -14.12 -13.63 6.56
N LYS A 528 -13.50 -14.64 5.94
CA LYS A 528 -14.03 -16.01 5.90
C LYS A 528 -13.83 -16.75 7.21
N ASN A 529 -14.39 -17.93 7.27
CA ASN A 529 -14.27 -18.79 8.43
C ASN A 529 -12.84 -19.33 8.61
N PRO A 530 -12.44 -19.75 9.82
CA PRO A 530 -11.12 -20.27 10.12
C PRO A 530 -10.69 -21.48 9.28
N TYR A 531 -11.64 -22.32 8.84
CA TYR A 531 -11.35 -23.48 8.01
C TYR A 531 -10.73 -23.09 6.67
N GLU A 532 -11.29 -22.10 5.98
CA GLU A 532 -10.77 -21.62 4.70
C GLU A 532 -9.35 -21.04 4.86
N ILE A 533 -9.10 -20.29 5.94
CA ILE A 533 -7.79 -19.72 6.22
C ILE A 533 -6.75 -20.83 6.43
N ILE A 534 -7.09 -21.85 7.22
CA ILE A 534 -6.21 -22.98 7.51
C ILE A 534 -5.92 -23.78 6.24
N LYS A 535 -6.93 -23.99 5.39
CA LYS A 535 -6.79 -24.67 4.10
C LYS A 535 -5.83 -23.92 3.18
N ASN A 536 -5.94 -22.60 3.12
CA ASN A 536 -5.04 -21.75 2.34
C ASN A 536 -3.59 -21.82 2.85
N ASN A 537 -3.39 -21.83 4.16
CA ASN A 537 -2.06 -22.04 4.75
C ASN A 537 -1.46 -23.41 4.36
N GLN A 538 -2.27 -24.47 4.34
CA GLN A 538 -1.82 -25.80 3.88
C GLN A 538 -1.43 -25.79 2.41
N SER A 539 -2.19 -25.11 1.56
CA SER A 539 -1.87 -24.96 0.14
C SER A 539 -0.57 -24.22 -0.09
N LEU A 540 -0.33 -23.13 0.65
CA LEU A 540 0.93 -22.39 0.59
C LEU A 540 2.12 -23.24 1.08
N LYS A 541 1.92 -24.00 2.16
CA LYS A 541 2.94 -24.92 2.67
C LYS A 541 3.33 -25.98 1.63
N GLN A 542 2.36 -26.65 1.02
CA GLN A 542 2.58 -27.64 -0.04
C GLN A 542 3.29 -27.00 -1.24
N TYR A 543 2.90 -25.80 -1.60
CA TYR A 543 3.53 -25.03 -2.66
C TYR A 543 5.02 -24.79 -2.35
N ASN A 544 5.35 -24.27 -1.18
CA ASN A 544 6.73 -23.99 -0.76
C ASN A 544 7.56 -25.29 -0.63
N GLU A 545 6.94 -26.39 -0.22
CA GLU A 545 7.60 -27.71 -0.17
C GLU A 545 7.94 -28.26 -1.57
N ALA A 546 7.02 -28.11 -2.51
CA ALA A 546 7.21 -28.56 -3.89
C ALA A 546 8.29 -27.75 -4.65
N LEU A 547 8.58 -26.54 -4.23
CA LEU A 547 9.60 -25.70 -4.87
C LEU A 547 11.02 -26.24 -4.74
N LEU A 548 11.35 -27.03 -3.72
CA LEU A 548 12.68 -27.60 -3.44
C LEU A 548 13.88 -26.62 -3.60
N THR A 549 13.62 -25.31 -3.51
CA THR A 549 14.59 -24.28 -3.90
C THR A 549 14.84 -23.27 -2.79
N LYS A 550 15.89 -22.54 -2.95
CA LYS A 550 16.42 -21.49 -2.06
C LYS A 550 15.37 -20.41 -1.76
N GLY A 551 14.67 -20.52 -0.66
CA GLY A 551 13.72 -19.56 -0.14
C GLY A 551 12.25 -19.97 -0.33
N THR A 552 11.39 -19.30 0.39
CA THR A 552 9.93 -19.45 0.36
C THR A 552 9.29 -18.14 -0.01
N VAL A 553 8.16 -18.18 -0.72
CA VAL A 553 7.30 -17.02 -0.89
C VAL A 553 6.33 -16.95 0.29
N SER A 554 6.04 -15.75 0.73
CA SER A 554 5.01 -15.48 1.72
C SER A 554 3.83 -14.75 1.09
N VAL A 555 2.68 -14.86 1.72
CA VAL A 555 1.46 -14.14 1.31
C VAL A 555 1.01 -13.29 2.48
N LEU A 556 0.88 -12.00 2.25
CA LEU A 556 0.56 -11.03 3.28
C LEU A 556 -0.85 -11.26 3.86
N LYS A 557 -0.97 -11.26 5.18
CA LYS A 557 -2.25 -11.13 5.86
C LYS A 557 -2.61 -9.66 5.94
N SER A 558 -3.56 -9.19 5.15
CA SER A 558 -3.98 -7.80 5.18
C SER A 558 -5.25 -7.61 6.00
N TYR A 559 -5.19 -6.74 7.00
CA TYR A 559 -6.37 -6.38 7.79
C TYR A 559 -7.33 -5.51 6.98
N ASN A 560 -6.78 -4.53 6.27
CA ASN A 560 -7.51 -3.70 5.34
C ASN A 560 -6.76 -3.58 4.01
N ASN A 561 -7.43 -2.95 3.04
CA ASN A 561 -6.85 -2.59 1.77
C ASN A 561 -5.67 -1.60 1.95
N GLN A 562 -4.73 -1.63 1.02
CA GLN A 562 -3.62 -0.68 0.93
C GLN A 562 -4.11 0.74 0.69
N ASP A 563 -5.21 0.87 -0.04
CA ASP A 563 -5.86 2.14 -0.30
C ASP A 563 -6.59 2.62 0.96
N GLY A 564 -5.87 2.63 2.08
CA GLY A 564 -6.41 3.11 3.34
C GLY A 564 -6.97 4.52 3.25
N GLU A 565 -6.44 5.32 2.31
CA GLU A 565 -6.98 6.61 1.95
C GLU A 565 -8.32 6.53 1.19
N PHE A 566 -8.64 5.38 0.62
CA PHE A 566 -9.90 5.12 -0.09
C PHE A 566 -10.86 4.25 0.72
N ARG A 567 -10.69 4.18 2.02
CA ARG A 567 -11.61 3.40 2.82
C ARG A 567 -13.01 3.93 2.69
N ASP A 568 -13.85 3.12 2.14
CA ASP A 568 -15.27 3.34 2.15
C ASP A 568 -15.80 3.02 3.56
N ILE A 569 -16.58 3.92 4.13
CA ILE A 569 -17.32 3.69 5.36
C ILE A 569 -18.15 2.40 5.30
N ASN A 570 -18.52 1.97 4.11
CA ASN A 570 -19.27 0.73 3.87
C ASN A 570 -18.37 -0.50 3.72
N GLN A 571 -17.06 -0.34 3.65
CA GLN A 571 -16.14 -1.47 3.50
C GLN A 571 -15.51 -1.85 4.83
N TYR A 572 -14.87 -0.93 5.53
CA TYR A 572 -14.14 -1.22 6.77
C TYR A 572 -13.88 0.04 7.60
N PRO A 573 -13.81 -0.12 8.90
CA PRO A 573 -14.05 -1.28 9.72
C PRO A 573 -15.53 -1.56 9.99
N GLY A 574 -16.45 -0.68 9.60
CA GLY A 574 -17.87 -0.72 9.97
C GLY A 574 -18.64 -2.00 9.61
N GLN A 575 -18.18 -2.73 8.60
CA GLN A 575 -18.89 -3.87 8.02
C GLN A 575 -19.12 -5.03 8.98
N LEU A 576 -18.17 -5.31 9.86
CA LEU A 576 -18.21 -6.42 10.81
C LEU A 576 -18.56 -5.97 12.23
N GLY A 577 -18.64 -4.65 12.46
CA GLY A 577 -18.70 -4.08 13.81
C GLY A 577 -17.39 -4.26 14.60
N GLU A 578 -17.26 -3.60 15.73
CA GLU A 578 -16.04 -3.63 16.54
C GLU A 578 -15.61 -5.05 16.93
N GLN A 579 -16.57 -5.89 17.36
CA GLN A 579 -16.25 -7.25 17.78
C GLN A 579 -15.87 -8.15 16.61
N GLY A 580 -16.50 -7.97 15.46
CA GLY A 580 -16.15 -8.70 14.23
C GLY A 580 -14.75 -8.32 13.71
N ASP A 581 -14.40 -7.04 13.79
CA ASP A 581 -13.07 -6.57 13.40
C ASP A 581 -11.97 -7.03 14.37
N LEU A 582 -12.26 -7.05 15.69
CA LEU A 582 -11.35 -7.66 16.66
C LEU A 582 -11.16 -9.15 16.39
N PHE A 583 -12.23 -9.86 16.01
CA PHE A 583 -12.12 -11.27 15.66
C PHE A 583 -11.35 -11.49 14.36
N LYS A 584 -11.49 -10.59 13.37
CA LYS A 584 -10.65 -10.60 12.16
C LYS A 584 -9.17 -10.47 12.52
N TRP A 585 -8.82 -9.48 13.36
CA TRP A 585 -7.46 -9.29 13.86
C TRP A 585 -6.97 -10.51 14.65
N PHE A 586 -7.81 -11.05 15.50
CA PHE A 586 -7.52 -12.27 16.25
C PHE A 586 -7.20 -13.45 15.32
N LYS A 587 -8.03 -13.72 14.29
CA LYS A 587 -7.76 -14.78 13.31
C LYS A 587 -6.41 -14.61 12.62
N MET A 588 -6.01 -13.40 12.28
CA MET A 588 -4.70 -13.12 11.68
C MET A 588 -3.54 -13.50 12.59
N LYS A 589 -3.71 -13.33 13.90
CA LYS A 589 -2.69 -13.61 14.91
C LYS A 589 -2.70 -15.07 15.38
N PHE A 590 -3.85 -15.72 15.40
CA PHE A 590 -4.03 -17.04 16.00
C PHE A 590 -4.36 -18.15 14.99
N ILE A 591 -4.09 -17.93 13.70
CA ILE A 591 -4.09 -18.98 12.68
C ILE A 591 -2.73 -18.95 11.95
N PRO A 592 -1.65 -19.39 12.63
CA PRO A 592 -0.33 -19.44 12.02
C PRO A 592 -0.22 -20.58 11.00
N GLY A 593 0.60 -20.38 9.98
CA GLY A 593 0.83 -21.34 8.91
C GLY A 593 1.97 -22.34 9.15
N GLY A 594 2.73 -22.19 10.23
CA GLY A 594 3.97 -22.95 10.45
C GLY A 594 5.14 -22.45 9.61
N LYS A 595 6.33 -23.00 9.84
CA LYS A 595 7.61 -22.51 9.25
C LYS A 595 7.61 -22.33 7.73
N LYS A 596 6.86 -23.16 6.99
CA LYS A 596 6.82 -23.13 5.52
C LYS A 596 5.70 -22.29 4.94
N ALA A 597 4.80 -21.79 5.77
CA ALA A 597 3.68 -20.94 5.38
C ALA A 597 3.57 -19.71 6.31
N GLN A 598 4.69 -19.22 6.81
CA GLN A 598 4.74 -18.00 7.61
C GLN A 598 4.22 -16.82 6.80
N ARG A 599 3.47 -15.94 7.47
CA ARG A 599 2.77 -14.82 6.83
C ARG A 599 2.82 -13.59 7.73
N PRO A 600 3.40 -12.47 7.26
CA PRO A 600 3.34 -11.22 8.01
C PRO A 600 1.93 -10.64 7.99
N VAL A 601 1.66 -9.72 8.90
CA VAL A 601 0.36 -9.06 9.05
C VAL A 601 0.51 -7.58 8.75
N MET A 602 -0.32 -7.06 7.85
CA MET A 602 -0.40 -5.65 7.56
C MET A 602 -1.71 -5.04 8.05
N TYR A 603 -1.62 -3.84 8.58
CA TYR A 603 -2.75 -2.98 8.90
C TYR A 603 -2.44 -1.53 8.52
N VAL A 604 -3.47 -0.75 8.34
CA VAL A 604 -3.36 0.66 7.94
C VAL A 604 -3.45 1.56 9.16
N ASP A 605 -2.77 2.70 9.15
CA ASP A 605 -2.85 3.69 10.22
C ASP A 605 -4.30 4.07 10.53
N GLY A 606 -4.70 3.91 11.78
CA GLY A 606 -6.08 4.09 12.26
C GLY A 606 -6.91 2.81 12.38
N ASP A 607 -6.52 1.68 11.79
CA ASP A 607 -7.20 0.39 11.96
C ASP A 607 -7.26 -0.04 13.42
N GLU A 608 -6.16 0.17 14.13
CA GLU A 608 -6.02 -0.15 15.54
C GLU A 608 -6.97 0.61 16.45
N SER A 609 -7.53 1.73 15.97
CA SER A 609 -8.49 2.57 16.71
C SER A 609 -9.91 2.55 16.13
N PHE A 610 -10.20 1.61 15.24
CA PHE A 610 -11.48 1.51 14.56
C PHE A 610 -11.84 2.78 13.77
N THR A 611 -10.85 3.35 13.10
CA THR A 611 -11.04 4.56 12.31
C THR A 611 -11.74 4.26 10.99
N THR A 612 -12.78 5.00 10.69
CA THR A 612 -13.46 5.00 9.40
C THR A 612 -13.10 6.25 8.62
N VAL A 613 -13.01 6.13 7.31
CA VAL A 613 -12.76 7.25 6.39
C VAL A 613 -13.88 7.28 5.36
N GLY A 614 -14.46 8.43 5.12
CA GLY A 614 -15.43 8.62 4.05
C GLY A 614 -14.74 8.63 2.68
N THR A 615 -15.31 7.95 1.69
CA THR A 615 -14.80 7.89 0.31
C THR A 615 -14.63 9.27 -0.33
N GLU A 616 -15.54 10.19 -0.05
CA GLU A 616 -15.50 11.55 -0.59
C GLU A 616 -14.31 12.36 -0.05
N GLU A 617 -13.82 11.99 1.14
CA GLU A 617 -12.69 12.65 1.79
C GLU A 617 -11.34 12.12 1.29
N CYS A 618 -11.31 10.96 0.63
CA CYS A 618 -10.08 10.30 0.18
C CYS A 618 -9.76 10.48 -1.30
N ILE A 619 -10.78 10.55 -2.14
CA ILE A 619 -10.66 10.77 -3.58
C ILE A 619 -10.57 12.27 -3.90
N GLY A 620 -11.02 13.11 -2.99
CA GLY A 620 -10.87 14.55 -3.09
C GLY A 620 -9.42 14.99 -2.98
N ALA A 621 -9.21 16.24 -3.25
CA ALA A 621 -7.91 16.88 -3.30
C ALA A 621 -7.07 16.74 -2.02
N GLU A 622 -7.67 16.39 -0.90
CA GLU A 622 -7.00 16.44 0.40
C GLU A 622 -7.33 15.19 1.22
N ILE A 623 -6.31 14.45 1.57
CA ILE A 623 -6.47 13.26 2.41
C ILE A 623 -6.65 13.70 3.85
N SER A 624 -7.85 13.51 4.37
CA SER A 624 -8.10 13.66 5.79
C SER A 624 -8.41 12.32 6.43
N LEU A 625 -7.56 11.86 7.33
CA LEU A 625 -7.81 10.67 8.11
C LEU A 625 -8.48 11.05 9.44
N LYS A 626 -9.76 10.75 9.57
CA LYS A 626 -10.47 10.86 10.86
C LYS A 626 -10.06 9.72 11.77
N ARG A 627 -9.12 9.94 12.67
CA ARG A 627 -8.80 8.93 13.66
C ARG A 627 -9.91 8.86 14.70
N ALA A 628 -10.52 7.68 14.80
CA ALA A 628 -11.45 7.42 15.88
C ALA A 628 -10.71 7.42 17.23
N LYS A 629 -11.39 7.90 18.27
CA LYS A 629 -10.90 7.87 19.64
C LYS A 629 -11.48 6.66 20.40
N ASN A 630 -11.51 5.51 19.73
CA ASN A 630 -11.99 4.29 20.35
C ASN A 630 -10.87 3.56 21.10
N TYR A 631 -10.58 4.05 22.29
CA TYR A 631 -9.48 3.53 23.12
C TYR A 631 -9.72 2.11 23.60
N THR A 632 -10.96 1.71 23.83
CA THR A 632 -11.28 0.35 24.24
C THR A 632 -10.98 -0.65 23.13
N PHE A 633 -11.31 -0.30 21.89
CA PHE A 633 -10.95 -1.12 20.75
C PHE A 633 -9.43 -1.26 20.63
N PHE A 634 -8.71 -0.14 20.71
CA PHE A 634 -7.26 -0.13 20.61
C PHE A 634 -6.59 -0.98 21.71
N GLU A 635 -7.06 -0.87 22.96
CA GLU A 635 -6.54 -1.67 24.08
C GLU A 635 -6.64 -3.17 23.78
N LYS A 636 -7.77 -3.62 23.25
CA LYS A 636 -7.99 -5.04 22.89
C LYS A 636 -7.16 -5.46 21.67
N PHE A 637 -7.09 -4.60 20.66
CA PHE A 637 -6.27 -4.82 19.47
C PHE A 637 -4.80 -5.02 19.84
N ASP A 638 -4.26 -4.13 20.68
CA ASP A 638 -2.88 -4.21 21.17
C ASP A 638 -2.66 -5.42 22.10
N ALA A 639 -3.63 -5.75 22.96
CA ALA A 639 -3.53 -6.93 23.83
C ALA A 639 -3.45 -8.24 23.05
N ILE A 640 -4.26 -8.40 21.99
CA ILE A 640 -4.19 -9.53 21.06
C ILE A 640 -2.79 -9.63 20.45
N ASN A 641 -2.25 -8.51 19.96
CA ASN A 641 -0.92 -8.48 19.38
C ASN A 641 0.18 -8.85 20.39
N ARG A 642 0.16 -8.27 21.60
CA ARG A 642 1.15 -8.58 22.64
C ARG A 642 1.10 -10.05 23.08
N PHE A 643 -0.09 -10.60 23.23
CA PHE A 643 -0.25 -12.00 23.58
C PHE A 643 0.29 -12.92 22.49
N ALA A 644 0.01 -12.61 21.21
CA ALA A 644 0.53 -13.37 20.09
C ALA A 644 2.07 -13.30 20.01
N LEU A 645 2.68 -12.13 20.19
CA LEU A 645 4.14 -11.97 20.16
C LEU A 645 4.85 -12.74 21.27
N LYS A 646 4.23 -12.83 22.45
CA LYS A 646 4.79 -13.57 23.61
C LYS A 646 4.66 -15.09 23.45
N ASN A 647 3.61 -15.57 22.78
CA ASN A 647 3.31 -17.00 22.67
C ASN A 647 4.10 -17.66 21.53
N GLU A 648 4.86 -18.69 21.87
CA GLU A 648 5.69 -19.41 20.88
C GLU A 648 4.84 -20.13 19.83
N LEU A 649 3.74 -20.74 20.24
CA LEU A 649 2.87 -21.48 19.35
C LEU A 649 2.28 -20.59 18.24
N THR A 650 1.98 -19.33 18.51
CA THR A 650 1.45 -18.41 17.49
C THR A 650 2.50 -17.95 16.48
N THR A 651 3.79 -18.04 16.82
CA THR A 651 4.89 -17.60 15.93
C THR A 651 5.47 -18.73 15.09
N GLU A 652 5.55 -19.94 15.60
CA GLU A 652 6.16 -21.08 14.91
C GLU A 652 5.23 -22.29 14.74
N GLY A 653 4.08 -22.27 15.41
CA GLY A 653 3.11 -23.35 15.36
C GLY A 653 2.31 -23.39 14.07
N GLU A 654 1.56 -24.46 13.91
CA GLU A 654 0.65 -24.68 12.78
C GLU A 654 -0.77 -24.85 13.29
N ALA A 655 -1.71 -24.11 12.71
CA ALA A 655 -3.12 -24.22 13.04
C ALA A 655 -3.77 -25.43 12.33
N ARG A 656 -4.63 -26.15 13.07
CA ARG A 656 -5.41 -27.27 12.54
C ARG A 656 -6.83 -27.24 13.06
N ILE A 657 -7.81 -27.44 12.16
CA ILE A 657 -9.22 -27.54 12.54
C ILE A 657 -9.44 -28.80 13.37
N VAL A 658 -10.15 -28.64 14.45
CA VAL A 658 -10.73 -29.73 15.26
C VAL A 658 -12.16 -29.98 14.82
N THR A 659 -12.99 -28.93 14.79
CA THR A 659 -14.37 -29.00 14.29
C THR A 659 -14.84 -27.63 13.79
N GLN A 660 -15.82 -27.66 12.90
CA GLN A 660 -16.56 -26.50 12.47
C GLN A 660 -17.98 -26.91 12.08
N ASN A 661 -18.97 -26.20 12.60
CA ASN A 661 -20.38 -26.48 12.36
C ASN A 661 -21.04 -25.29 11.64
N ASP A 662 -22.10 -25.55 10.90
CA ASP A 662 -22.85 -24.51 10.17
C ASP A 662 -23.59 -23.53 11.10
N ASN A 663 -23.72 -23.86 12.39
CA ASN A 663 -24.32 -22.97 13.41
C ASN A 663 -23.39 -21.85 13.89
N GLY A 664 -22.20 -21.71 13.32
CA GLY A 664 -21.22 -20.69 13.70
C GLY A 664 -20.09 -21.19 14.60
N PHE A 665 -20.19 -22.38 15.18
CA PHE A 665 -19.18 -22.91 16.06
C PHE A 665 -17.96 -23.42 15.30
N VAL A 666 -16.78 -23.00 15.73
CA VAL A 666 -15.50 -23.48 15.19
C VAL A 666 -14.50 -23.70 16.32
N CYS A 667 -13.71 -24.74 16.19
CA CYS A 667 -12.57 -24.97 17.06
C CYS A 667 -11.34 -25.38 16.26
N TRP A 668 -10.19 -24.84 16.63
CA TRP A 668 -8.91 -25.25 16.08
C TRP A 668 -7.83 -25.30 17.15
N THR A 669 -6.76 -26.03 16.86
CA THR A 669 -5.58 -26.08 17.72
C THR A 669 -4.41 -25.45 17.01
N ILE A 670 -3.48 -24.88 17.80
CA ILE A 670 -2.15 -24.48 17.34
C ILE A 670 -1.14 -25.40 18.00
N THR A 671 -0.36 -26.08 17.19
CA THR A 671 0.62 -27.07 17.65
C THR A 671 1.99 -26.80 17.03
N GLN A 672 3.05 -27.17 17.73
CA GLN A 672 4.40 -27.15 17.22
C GLN A 672 5.05 -28.53 17.47
N ASN A 673 5.81 -29.03 16.49
CA ASN A 673 6.54 -30.28 16.66
C ASN A 673 7.52 -30.16 17.83
N GLN A 674 7.53 -31.16 18.71
CA GLN A 674 8.35 -31.22 19.92
C GLN A 674 7.89 -30.34 21.08
N ASN A 675 6.82 -29.58 20.97
CA ASN A 675 6.22 -28.87 22.08
C ASN A 675 5.13 -29.77 22.72
N ASN A 676 5.15 -29.89 24.06
CA ASN A 676 4.12 -30.63 24.79
C ASN A 676 2.86 -29.77 25.03
N GLU A 677 2.91 -28.51 24.69
CA GLU A 677 1.82 -27.58 24.86
C GLU A 677 1.04 -27.39 23.56
N ILE A 678 -0.26 -27.25 23.65
CA ILE A 678 -1.18 -26.95 22.58
C ILE A 678 -2.04 -25.76 23.01
N LEU A 679 -2.23 -24.82 22.12
CA LEU A 679 -3.24 -23.80 22.27
C LEU A 679 -4.51 -24.25 21.53
N LEU A 680 -5.61 -24.42 22.26
CA LEU A 680 -6.92 -24.73 21.69
C LEU A 680 -7.78 -23.47 21.71
N ILE A 681 -8.42 -23.20 20.58
CA ILE A 681 -9.25 -22.02 20.39
C ILE A 681 -10.64 -22.45 19.95
N ALA A 682 -11.65 -21.96 20.67
CA ALA A 682 -13.05 -22.12 20.31
C ALA A 682 -13.66 -20.75 20.03
N ALA A 683 -14.46 -20.63 18.98
CA ALA A 683 -15.05 -19.36 18.60
C ALA A 683 -16.39 -19.53 17.89
N ASN A 684 -17.16 -18.44 17.92
CA ASN A 684 -18.27 -18.25 17.00
C ASN A 684 -17.78 -17.41 15.82
N TYR A 685 -17.74 -18.02 14.62
CA TYR A 685 -17.16 -17.36 13.43
C TYR A 685 -18.14 -16.43 12.69
N PHE A 686 -19.38 -16.35 13.13
CA PHE A 686 -20.32 -15.40 12.53
C PHE A 686 -19.96 -13.96 12.94
N ALA A 687 -20.09 -13.05 11.99
CA ALA A 687 -20.00 -11.62 12.27
C ALA A 687 -21.29 -11.14 12.98
N PRO A 688 -21.17 -10.20 13.91
CA PRO A 688 -22.35 -9.65 14.63
C PRO A 688 -23.21 -8.76 13.72
N THR A 689 -22.68 -8.31 12.61
CA THR A 689 -23.37 -7.46 11.64
C THR A 689 -23.27 -8.04 10.24
N GLU A 690 -24.20 -7.64 9.38
CA GLU A 690 -24.17 -7.93 7.95
C GLU A 690 -24.42 -6.68 7.13
N LYS A 691 -23.93 -6.69 5.92
CA LYS A 691 -24.10 -5.62 4.95
C LYS A 691 -25.39 -5.87 4.17
N VAL A 692 -26.32 -4.95 4.26
CA VAL A 692 -27.57 -5.01 3.51
C VAL A 692 -27.58 -3.86 2.49
N PHE A 693 -27.70 -4.20 1.22
CA PHE A 693 -27.84 -3.22 0.18
C PHE A 693 -29.32 -2.79 0.07
N ASP A 694 -29.58 -1.54 0.35
CA ASP A 694 -30.89 -0.92 0.11
C ASP A 694 -31.00 -0.52 -1.36
N SER A 695 -31.74 -1.31 -2.13
CA SER A 695 -31.95 -1.06 -3.55
C SER A 695 -32.85 0.16 -3.85
N GLU A 696 -33.63 0.64 -2.87
CA GLU A 696 -34.50 1.80 -3.06
C GLU A 696 -33.71 3.11 -2.97
N ASN A 697 -32.74 3.17 -2.07
CA ASN A 697 -31.93 4.36 -1.84
C ASN A 697 -30.52 4.26 -2.44
N GLY A 698 -30.15 3.10 -2.98
CA GLY A 698 -28.80 2.86 -3.52
C GLY A 698 -27.69 2.88 -2.45
N THR A 699 -28.07 2.76 -1.18
CA THR A 699 -27.16 2.79 -0.04
C THR A 699 -26.90 1.41 0.53
N THR A 700 -25.78 1.25 1.19
CA THR A 700 -25.45 0.02 1.92
C THR A 700 -25.41 0.31 3.40
N GLU A 701 -26.18 -0.43 4.18
CA GLU A 701 -26.23 -0.30 5.63
C GLU A 701 -25.69 -1.56 6.31
N CYS A 702 -25.06 -1.37 7.47
CA CYS A 702 -24.69 -2.48 8.35
C CYS A 702 -25.78 -2.70 9.38
N THR A 703 -26.39 -3.87 9.35
CA THR A 703 -27.45 -4.25 10.27
C THR A 703 -26.98 -5.33 11.23
N ILE A 704 -27.55 -5.35 12.45
CA ILE A 704 -27.27 -6.40 13.43
C ILE A 704 -27.89 -7.71 12.95
N ARG A 705 -27.10 -8.79 12.99
CA ARG A 705 -27.57 -10.13 12.67
C ARG A 705 -28.18 -10.78 13.94
N GLU A 706 -29.44 -11.13 13.85
CA GLU A 706 -30.12 -11.83 14.94
C GLU A 706 -29.93 -13.36 14.82
N GLY A 707 -29.99 -14.04 15.97
CA GLY A 707 -29.97 -15.50 16.00
C GLY A 707 -28.63 -16.18 15.72
N MET A 708 -27.52 -15.42 15.70
CA MET A 708 -26.18 -15.91 15.39
C MET A 708 -25.38 -16.35 16.64
N THR A 709 -25.98 -16.38 17.81
CA THR A 709 -25.37 -16.90 19.04
C THR A 709 -25.30 -18.43 18.99
N VAL A 710 -24.16 -18.99 19.35
CA VAL A 710 -23.97 -20.45 19.48
C VAL A 710 -24.30 -20.86 20.89
N PHE A 711 -25.09 -21.90 21.03
CA PHE A 711 -25.50 -22.48 22.32
C PHE A 711 -25.07 -23.94 22.43
N ASP A 712 -24.85 -24.42 23.64
CA ASP A 712 -24.70 -25.84 24.03
C ASP A 712 -23.69 -26.62 23.17
N SER A 713 -22.53 -26.01 22.87
CA SER A 713 -21.47 -26.65 22.12
C SER A 713 -20.46 -27.32 23.04
N SER A 714 -19.84 -28.41 22.57
CA SER A 714 -18.80 -29.10 23.35
C SER A 714 -17.72 -29.69 22.47
N ILE A 715 -16.55 -29.88 23.08
CA ILE A 715 -15.38 -30.49 22.42
C ILE A 715 -14.77 -31.54 23.34
N GLU A 716 -14.60 -32.73 22.81
CA GLU A 716 -13.79 -33.76 23.48
C GLU A 716 -12.32 -33.53 23.20
N VAL A 717 -11.57 -33.26 24.28
CA VAL A 717 -10.11 -33.17 24.22
C VAL A 717 -9.54 -34.60 24.22
N PRO A 718 -8.60 -34.94 23.32
CA PRO A 718 -7.97 -36.26 23.31
C PRO A 718 -7.38 -36.63 24.66
N LYS A 719 -7.49 -37.90 25.05
CA LYS A 719 -7.10 -38.39 26.39
C LYS A 719 -5.63 -38.17 26.74
N GLU A 720 -4.78 -38.06 25.74
CA GLU A 720 -3.36 -37.76 25.90
C GLU A 720 -3.07 -36.30 26.29
N TYR A 721 -4.07 -35.45 26.33
CA TYR A 721 -3.94 -34.04 26.72
C TYR A 721 -4.83 -33.72 27.93
N LYS A 722 -4.31 -32.82 28.79
CA LYS A 722 -5.03 -32.24 29.91
C LYS A 722 -5.19 -30.73 29.68
N ILE A 723 -6.38 -30.21 29.92
CA ILE A 723 -6.64 -28.79 29.97
C ILE A 723 -6.06 -28.26 31.29
N VAL A 724 -5.16 -27.30 31.22
CA VAL A 724 -4.49 -26.77 32.42
C VAL A 724 -4.94 -25.33 32.75
N SER A 725 -5.20 -24.52 31.72
CA SER A 725 -5.56 -23.12 31.92
C SER A 725 -6.40 -22.58 30.79
N GLU A 726 -7.09 -21.49 31.08
CA GLU A 726 -7.80 -20.62 30.15
C GLU A 726 -7.14 -19.25 30.14
N TYR A 727 -7.07 -18.60 28.98
CA TYR A 727 -6.59 -17.24 28.88
C TYR A 727 -7.78 -16.27 28.81
N ILE A 728 -7.82 -15.33 29.75
CA ILE A 728 -8.91 -14.36 29.89
C ILE A 728 -8.33 -12.95 29.76
N TYR A 729 -9.06 -12.06 29.06
CA TYR A 729 -8.70 -10.64 29.00
C TYR A 729 -8.95 -9.99 30.36
N ASP A 730 -7.86 -9.50 30.98
CA ASP A 730 -7.94 -8.76 32.23
C ASP A 730 -8.17 -7.27 31.94
N TYR A 731 -9.31 -6.76 32.31
CA TYR A 731 -9.70 -5.36 32.11
C TYR A 731 -8.89 -4.36 32.94
N ASN A 732 -8.20 -4.79 33.99
CA ASN A 732 -7.35 -3.91 34.80
C ASN A 732 -5.94 -3.83 34.20
N GLU A 733 -5.35 -4.96 33.87
CA GLU A 733 -4.00 -5.04 33.29
C GLU A 733 -4.01 -4.78 31.77
N LYS A 734 -5.16 -4.81 31.13
CA LYS A 734 -5.34 -4.65 29.67
C LYS A 734 -4.53 -5.66 28.85
N GLU A 735 -4.42 -6.87 29.34
CA GLU A 735 -3.73 -7.98 28.68
C GLU A 735 -4.43 -9.31 28.94
N TYR A 736 -4.05 -10.34 28.16
CA TYR A 736 -4.53 -11.69 28.40
C TYR A 736 -3.69 -12.35 29.48
N THR A 737 -4.38 -12.86 30.52
CA THR A 737 -3.80 -13.54 31.67
C THR A 737 -4.15 -15.01 31.68
N GLU A 738 -3.23 -15.85 32.11
CA GLU A 738 -3.42 -17.28 32.27
C GLU A 738 -4.07 -17.58 33.62
N ASN A 739 -5.24 -18.23 33.58
CA ASN A 739 -6.00 -18.61 34.77
C ASN A 739 -6.15 -20.13 34.83
N GLU A 740 -6.04 -20.73 36.03
CA GLU A 740 -6.25 -22.16 36.22
C GLU A 740 -7.66 -22.55 35.77
N TYR A 741 -7.76 -23.54 34.89
CA TYR A 741 -9.05 -24.06 34.44
C TYR A 741 -9.34 -25.40 35.10
N LYS A 742 -10.44 -25.46 35.88
CA LYS A 742 -10.90 -26.69 36.55
C LYS A 742 -11.96 -27.37 35.72
N CYS A 743 -11.59 -28.46 35.06
CA CYS A 743 -12.48 -29.30 34.29
C CYS A 743 -12.69 -30.66 34.97
N SER A 744 -13.90 -31.15 35.06
CA SER A 744 -14.21 -32.52 35.46
C SER A 744 -14.28 -33.43 34.23
N GLY A 745 -13.13 -33.92 33.77
CA GLY A 745 -13.04 -34.77 32.59
C GLY A 745 -12.35 -34.08 31.42
N ASN A 746 -12.45 -34.69 30.23
CA ASN A 746 -11.78 -34.21 29.00
C ASN A 746 -12.72 -33.48 28.03
N THR A 747 -13.86 -33.01 28.49
CA THR A 747 -14.84 -32.31 27.64
C THR A 747 -14.92 -30.84 28.03
N LEU A 748 -14.69 -29.96 27.08
CA LEU A 748 -14.93 -28.53 27.18
C LEU A 748 -16.38 -28.22 26.77
N TYR A 749 -17.13 -27.54 27.61
CA TYR A 749 -18.50 -27.12 27.33
C TYR A 749 -18.56 -25.61 27.15
N PHE A 750 -19.37 -25.18 26.19
CA PHE A 750 -19.61 -23.78 25.84
C PHE A 750 -21.13 -23.56 25.88
N ASP A 751 -21.64 -23.05 26.98
CA ASP A 751 -23.07 -22.81 27.14
C ASP A 751 -23.55 -21.74 26.15
N ARG A 752 -22.73 -20.73 25.91
CA ARG A 752 -23.02 -19.61 25.00
C ARG A 752 -21.76 -19.00 24.45
N LEU A 753 -21.75 -18.72 23.13
CA LEU A 753 -20.73 -17.91 22.44
C LEU A 753 -21.43 -16.88 21.55
N GLU A 754 -21.21 -15.61 21.84
CA GLU A 754 -21.71 -14.50 21.02
C GLU A 754 -21.03 -14.45 19.64
N PRO A 755 -21.65 -13.81 18.64
CA PRO A 755 -21.02 -13.60 17.36
C PRO A 755 -19.62 -12.98 17.51
N SER A 756 -18.63 -13.57 16.86
CA SER A 756 -17.21 -13.19 16.90
C SER A 756 -16.55 -13.30 18.30
N GLU A 757 -17.18 -13.97 19.25
CA GLU A 757 -16.56 -14.31 20.53
C GLU A 757 -15.59 -15.49 20.35
N PHE A 758 -14.46 -15.42 21.06
CA PHE A 758 -13.44 -16.47 21.07
C PHE A 758 -12.91 -16.70 22.49
N LYS A 759 -12.54 -17.96 22.73
CA LYS A 759 -11.93 -18.42 23.99
C LYS A 759 -10.72 -19.28 23.68
N PHE A 760 -9.69 -19.21 24.51
CA PHE A 760 -8.52 -20.05 24.31
C PHE A 760 -8.05 -20.73 25.60
N PHE A 761 -7.58 -21.97 25.40
CA PHE A 761 -7.20 -22.89 26.45
C PHE A 761 -5.81 -23.44 26.17
N LYS A 762 -5.05 -23.58 27.22
CA LYS A 762 -3.78 -24.28 27.20
C LYS A 762 -3.99 -25.74 27.54
N LEU A 763 -3.51 -26.60 26.65
CA LEU A 763 -3.49 -28.04 26.86
C LEU A 763 -2.03 -28.48 26.97
N VAL A 764 -1.80 -29.48 27.84
CA VAL A 764 -0.48 -30.10 28.01
C VAL A 764 -0.61 -31.60 27.82
N LYS A 765 0.34 -32.19 27.11
CA LYS A 765 0.41 -33.63 26.93
C LYS A 765 0.69 -34.31 28.29
N GLN A 766 -0.09 -35.34 28.59
CA GLN A 766 0.04 -36.10 29.84
C GLN A 766 1.21 -37.05 29.80
#